data_130b09228fb04fe2b39289940aaec6db
#
_entry.id   130b09228fb04fe2b39289940aaec6db
#
_cell.length_a   1.000
_cell.length_b   1.000
_cell.length_c   1.000
_cell.angle_alpha   90.00
_cell.angle_beta   90.00
_cell.angle_gamma   90.00
#
_symmetry.space_group_name_H-M   'P 1'
#
loop_
_entity.id
_entity.type
_entity.pdbx_description
1 polymer ?
#
loop_
_entity_poly.entity_id
_entity_poly.type
_entity_poly.pdbx_seq_one_letter_code
_entity_poly.pdbx_strand_id
1 'polypeptide(L)'
;MTTGNTVYMSAKASLLRTPAKTVLLAGAMLSALGLATSVWASGDSGYCAPDWRLSAPSYDCAGRAMLSPGNDTRINMLLLMRSLRPASEDNDRDTYDTALGRTFFSWDSMSASLQRRPERKVELALGNCQIGAEGILAFRDALAAEKGLSAADRSGLDRLRAQVGCRAVEWGGFTAASAPGREFLAYLKAADAFYGGDWAGARAGFSALTGARSRWVAETARYMPIRIGLRAAVAEAVDQYGDFAGPDKANDEAVTSAHEAIDDYLKAYPNGRYATSAKGLIRRVAWLENDQATFAHLLENELATRPGNTAAAAALANEIDGKLLEQDGADAFIANLGNTPLLLTISNLKRMRSSSNEAMTLSADELAVQKNQFSAYGDLYGFLLATRSFQAQEQPATILRLLPDAARESRYTPLAFSRQVLRGMTLSRASDPNEAGFWRELLGGSSPTFQRPLVELGLATRWQRGPKLSDIFAPGSPVTDTSTRELLLQTRATPAILRAAARDPSRPLRERDIALFSLLFKQLNHGAYADFTKDLALVPTDADNRTGLWSFADQATIPVGLFSKGTWGDEFVCPSLDRTAAALARNPRDRKAQLCLGDFYRLNGFDGFRLFRPGPTADYLGYGPDGVPGRALYREDLYNEVIADRSAPADLRAYALYRAVMCYAPSGYSDCLGAARNDPENDAAAAPQSRRKAWFTELKQRYPDSQWAKDLRYYW
;
A
#
# COMPACT_ATOMS: atom_id res chain seq x y z
N MET A 1 35.28 29.32 9.30
CA MET A 1 36.74 29.12 9.16
C MET A 1 37.02 27.65 9.12
N THR A 2 37.64 27.22 8.02
CA THR A 2 38.36 25.97 7.69
C THR A 2 37.45 24.73 7.46
N THR A 3 37.06 24.45 6.23
CA THR A 3 37.69 23.76 5.08
C THR A 3 38.20 22.35 5.37
N GLY A 4 37.59 21.37 4.75
CA GLY A 4 38.02 19.97 4.72
C GLY A 4 37.62 19.29 3.41
N ASN A 5 38.59 18.98 2.59
CA ASN A 5 38.60 18.49 1.22
C ASN A 5 37.94 17.12 1.03
N THR A 6 37.18 17.00 -0.04
CA THR A 6 36.75 15.72 -0.64
C THR A 6 37.63 15.41 -1.86
N VAL A 7 38.28 14.25 -1.87
CA VAL A 7 39.11 13.75 -2.94
C VAL A 7 38.27 13.02 -3.97
N TYR A 8 38.26 13.50 -5.20
CA TYR A 8 37.73 12.79 -6.38
C TYR A 8 38.82 11.86 -6.97
N MET A 9 38.48 10.60 -7.13
CA MET A 9 39.28 9.69 -7.99
C MET A 9 38.65 9.62 -9.38
N SER A 10 39.37 10.12 -10.35
CA SER A 10 39.11 10.07 -11.78
C SER A 10 39.60 8.76 -12.36
N ALA A 11 38.74 8.00 -13.03
CA ALA A 11 39.16 6.90 -13.92
C ALA A 11 39.03 7.34 -15.39
N LYS A 12 40.15 7.42 -16.07
CA LYS A 12 40.23 7.65 -17.52
C LYS A 12 39.86 6.37 -18.28
N ALA A 13 38.93 6.45 -19.19
CA ALA A 13 38.76 5.46 -20.26
C ALA A 13 38.97 6.12 -21.61
N SER A 14 39.81 5.47 -22.40
CA SER A 14 40.37 5.92 -23.69
C SER A 14 39.34 5.82 -24.82
N LEU A 15 39.39 6.85 -25.68
CA LEU A 15 38.68 6.95 -26.95
C LEU A 15 39.24 6.00 -28.02
N LEU A 16 38.35 5.26 -28.67
CA LEU A 16 38.54 4.78 -30.05
C LEU A 16 37.42 5.29 -30.93
N ARG A 17 37.80 6.10 -31.91
CA ARG A 17 36.96 6.65 -32.98
C ARG A 17 36.77 5.63 -34.11
N THR A 18 35.58 5.49 -34.61
CA THR A 18 35.28 5.30 -36.06
C THR A 18 33.83 5.72 -36.38
N PRO A 19 33.50 6.08 -37.63
CA PRO A 19 32.57 7.13 -37.90
C PRO A 19 31.20 6.70 -38.47
N ALA A 20 30.24 7.56 -38.17
CA ALA A 20 29.06 7.97 -38.91
C ALA A 20 28.43 7.06 -40.02
N LYS A 21 27.19 6.70 -39.74
CA LYS A 21 25.97 6.93 -40.55
C LYS A 21 24.88 6.04 -40.00
N THR A 22 23.94 6.56 -39.30
CA THR A 22 22.60 5.95 -39.19
C THR A 22 21.57 7.00 -38.80
N VAL A 23 20.62 7.08 -39.61
CA VAL A 23 19.36 7.81 -39.68
C VAL A 23 18.63 7.77 -38.35
N LEU A 24 18.20 8.95 -37.89
CA LEU A 24 17.18 9.16 -36.85
C LEU A 24 15.86 8.47 -37.25
N LEU A 25 15.41 7.60 -36.40
CA LEU A 25 14.02 7.19 -36.28
C LEU A 25 13.65 7.22 -34.79
N ALA A 26 13.38 8.41 -34.29
CA ALA A 26 12.71 8.62 -33.03
C ALA A 26 11.19 8.47 -33.25
N GLY A 27 10.70 7.25 -33.19
CA GLY A 27 9.26 6.98 -33.08
C GLY A 27 8.80 7.22 -31.66
N ALA A 28 8.20 8.37 -31.40
CA ALA A 28 7.61 8.70 -30.12
C ALA A 28 6.41 7.78 -29.82
N MET A 29 6.58 6.87 -28.87
CA MET A 29 5.48 6.17 -28.23
C MET A 29 4.77 7.11 -27.29
N LEU A 30 3.58 7.52 -27.61
CA LEU A 30 2.65 8.20 -26.74
C LEU A 30 1.32 7.46 -26.70
N SER A 31 1.30 6.33 -26.00
CA SER A 31 0.08 5.80 -25.41
C SER A 31 -0.17 6.57 -24.11
N ALA A 32 -0.71 7.75 -24.22
CA ALA A 32 -1.13 8.51 -23.04
C ALA A 32 -2.51 8.05 -22.58
N LEU A 33 -2.59 6.83 -22.07
CA LEU A 33 -3.45 6.52 -20.94
C LEU A 33 -2.62 6.90 -19.73
N GLY A 34 -3.08 7.91 -18.97
CA GLY A 34 -2.34 8.45 -17.84
C GLY A 34 -2.03 7.41 -16.76
N LEU A 35 -0.86 6.85 -16.86
CA LEU A 35 -0.12 6.39 -15.71
C LEU A 35 0.73 7.60 -15.31
N ALA A 36 0.21 8.42 -14.42
CA ALA A 36 1.09 9.17 -13.54
C ALA A 36 1.87 8.11 -12.78
N THR A 37 3.03 7.72 -13.30
CA THR A 37 4.04 7.10 -12.47
C THR A 37 4.39 8.15 -11.44
N SER A 38 3.92 7.94 -10.21
CA SER A 38 4.47 8.62 -9.07
C SER A 38 5.98 8.52 -9.21
N VAL A 39 6.65 9.67 -9.31
CA VAL A 39 8.10 9.76 -9.23
C VAL A 39 8.46 9.33 -7.81
N TRP A 40 8.66 8.04 -7.64
CA TRP A 40 9.31 7.50 -6.46
C TRP A 40 10.78 7.88 -6.63
N ALA A 41 11.22 8.84 -5.87
CA ALA A 41 12.64 9.09 -5.71
C ALA A 41 13.29 7.76 -5.35
N SER A 42 14.19 7.32 -6.22
CA SER A 42 14.95 6.09 -6.10
C SER A 42 15.57 5.97 -4.71
N GLY A 43 15.12 5.02 -3.91
CA GLY A 43 15.84 4.67 -2.69
C GLY A 43 15.04 4.06 -1.55
N ASP A 44 13.74 4.29 -1.44
CA ASP A 44 12.94 3.67 -0.40
C ASP A 44 11.70 3.00 -1.00
N SER A 45 11.82 1.73 -1.29
CA SER A 45 10.66 0.85 -1.31
C SER A 45 10.21 0.71 0.15
N GLY A 46 9.56 1.73 0.69
CA GLY A 46 8.98 1.68 2.01
C GLY A 46 8.01 0.51 2.04
N TYR A 47 8.40 -0.55 2.75
CA TYR A 47 7.54 -1.73 2.91
C TYR A 47 6.24 -1.30 3.55
N CYS A 48 5.14 -1.39 2.82
CA CYS A 48 3.81 -1.08 3.32
C CYS A 48 3.39 -2.15 4.31
N ALA A 49 3.38 -1.82 5.60
CA ALA A 49 3.00 -2.74 6.66
C ALA A 49 1.84 -2.16 7.48
N PRO A 50 0.91 -2.99 7.97
CA PRO A 50 -0.16 -2.54 8.83
C PRO A 50 0.36 -1.91 10.13
N ASP A 51 -0.01 -0.67 10.39
CA ASP A 51 0.03 -0.09 11.73
C ASP A 51 -1.25 -0.47 12.48
N TRP A 52 -1.17 -1.45 13.38
CA TRP A 52 -2.28 -1.99 14.15
C TRP A 52 -2.87 -1.01 15.18
N ARG A 53 -2.74 0.25 14.90
CA ARG A 53 -3.35 1.34 15.65
C ARG A 53 -4.78 1.55 15.21
N LEU A 54 -5.71 1.65 16.15
CA LEU A 54 -7.12 1.87 15.86
C LEU A 54 -7.34 3.27 15.25
N SER A 55 -6.73 4.31 15.79
CA SER A 55 -6.68 5.64 15.19
C SER A 55 -5.57 5.73 14.12
N ALA A 56 -5.74 6.59 13.13
CA ALA A 56 -4.75 6.83 12.07
C ALA A 56 -4.50 8.34 11.94
N PRO A 57 -3.65 8.92 12.79
CA PRO A 57 -3.42 10.37 12.79
C PRO A 57 -2.49 10.84 11.68
N SER A 58 -1.58 10.00 11.20
CA SER A 58 -0.63 10.29 10.13
C SER A 58 -0.94 9.46 8.88
N TYR A 59 -0.34 9.84 7.76
CA TYR A 59 -0.41 9.03 6.54
C TYR A 59 0.10 7.61 6.80
N ASP A 60 -0.67 6.65 6.30
CA ASP A 60 -0.34 5.23 6.37
C ASP A 60 -0.70 4.59 5.03
N CYS A 61 0.26 3.98 4.37
CA CYS A 61 0.03 3.28 3.11
C CYS A 61 -0.94 2.11 3.26
N ALA A 62 -1.08 1.57 4.46
CA ALA A 62 -2.05 0.53 4.83
C ALA A 62 -3.38 1.15 5.28
N GLY A 63 -4.13 1.69 4.33
CA GLY A 63 -5.42 2.34 4.54
C GLY A 63 -6.49 1.42 5.13
N ARG A 64 -7.56 2.02 5.63
CA ARG A 64 -8.70 1.37 6.33
C ARG A 64 -10.02 1.65 5.63
N ALA A 65 -11.02 0.82 5.90
CA ALA A 65 -12.37 0.90 5.31
C ALA A 65 -13.24 2.06 5.86
N MET A 66 -12.62 3.15 6.29
CA MET A 66 -13.29 4.37 6.74
C MET A 66 -12.59 5.59 6.15
N LEU A 67 -13.31 6.70 5.99
CA LEU A 67 -12.71 8.00 5.73
C LEU A 67 -11.80 8.37 6.91
N SER A 68 -10.53 8.68 6.63
CA SER A 68 -9.54 8.91 7.69
C SER A 68 -8.41 9.82 7.20
N PRO A 69 -7.88 10.70 8.06
CA PRO A 69 -6.66 11.44 7.76
C PRO A 69 -5.48 10.55 7.38
N GLY A 70 -5.35 9.37 8.01
CA GLY A 70 -4.25 8.44 7.77
C GLY A 70 -4.31 7.68 6.46
N ASN A 71 -5.45 7.59 5.80
CA ASN A 71 -5.56 6.90 4.52
C ASN A 71 -4.81 7.65 3.40
N ASP A 72 -4.38 6.89 2.39
CA ASP A 72 -4.07 7.45 1.09
C ASP A 72 -5.25 8.32 0.59
N THR A 73 -4.93 9.49 0.07
CA THR A 73 -5.90 10.49 -0.39
C THR A 73 -6.87 9.90 -1.42
N ARG A 74 -6.36 9.04 -2.32
CA ARG A 74 -7.13 8.36 -3.36
C ARG A 74 -8.10 7.33 -2.78
N ILE A 75 -7.72 6.62 -1.72
CA ILE A 75 -8.62 5.73 -0.98
C ILE A 75 -9.80 6.53 -0.39
N ASN A 76 -9.52 7.67 0.24
CA ASN A 76 -10.57 8.54 0.76
C ASN A 76 -11.54 9.02 -0.35
N MET A 77 -11.02 9.34 -1.55
CA MET A 77 -11.88 9.72 -2.69
C MET A 77 -12.82 8.59 -3.10
N LEU A 78 -12.34 7.35 -3.19
CA LEU A 78 -13.19 6.20 -3.53
C LEU A 78 -14.27 5.96 -2.46
N LEU A 79 -13.89 6.05 -1.19
CA LEU A 79 -14.83 5.92 -0.07
C LEU A 79 -15.87 7.03 -0.08
N LEU A 80 -15.46 8.26 -0.39
CA LEU A 80 -16.35 9.42 -0.49
C LEU A 80 -17.35 9.23 -1.64
N MET A 81 -16.91 8.87 -2.84
CA MET A 81 -17.78 8.58 -3.98
C MET A 81 -18.79 7.46 -3.68
N ARG A 82 -18.38 6.42 -2.97
CA ARG A 82 -19.26 5.34 -2.50
C ARG A 82 -20.27 5.86 -1.46
N SER A 83 -19.89 6.83 -0.64
CA SER A 83 -20.76 7.42 0.40
C SER A 83 -21.94 8.21 -0.15
N LEU A 84 -21.84 8.71 -1.38
CA LEU A 84 -22.87 9.49 -2.05
C LEU A 84 -24.00 8.63 -2.64
N ARG A 85 -23.95 7.32 -2.45
CA ARG A 85 -24.93 6.34 -2.95
C ARG A 85 -25.47 5.49 -1.82
N PRO A 86 -26.68 4.93 -1.97
CA PRO A 86 -27.18 3.96 -1.01
C PRO A 86 -26.18 2.81 -0.81
N ALA A 87 -26.09 2.31 0.41
CA ALA A 87 -25.28 1.15 0.73
C ALA A 87 -25.79 -0.06 -0.09
N SER A 88 -24.91 -0.67 -0.88
CA SER A 88 -25.21 -1.82 -1.74
C SER A 88 -24.37 -3.03 -1.37
N GLU A 89 -24.87 -4.23 -1.71
CA GLU A 89 -24.12 -5.48 -1.50
C GLU A 89 -22.91 -5.60 -2.44
N ASP A 90 -22.91 -4.86 -3.56
CA ASP A 90 -21.79 -4.88 -4.52
C ASP A 90 -20.47 -4.34 -3.96
N ASN A 91 -20.51 -3.60 -2.84
CA ASN A 91 -19.32 -3.10 -2.16
C ASN A 91 -18.52 -4.23 -1.49
N ASP A 92 -19.06 -5.43 -1.37
CA ASP A 92 -18.44 -6.56 -0.69
C ASP A 92 -17.56 -7.46 -1.58
N ARG A 93 -17.54 -7.20 -2.89
CA ARG A 93 -16.82 -8.05 -3.85
C ARG A 93 -15.39 -7.60 -4.12
N ASP A 94 -14.95 -6.51 -3.51
CA ASP A 94 -13.59 -6.02 -3.66
C ASP A 94 -12.61 -6.98 -2.98
N THR A 95 -11.78 -7.64 -3.76
CA THR A 95 -10.71 -8.49 -3.24
C THR A 95 -9.48 -7.62 -3.00
N TYR A 96 -9.03 -7.57 -1.76
CA TYR A 96 -7.83 -6.84 -1.37
C TYR A 96 -6.60 -7.74 -1.35
N ASP A 97 -5.43 -7.11 -1.33
CA ASP A 97 -4.18 -7.80 -1.18
C ASP A 97 -4.14 -8.52 0.18
N THR A 98 -3.97 -9.83 0.14
CA THR A 98 -3.91 -10.66 1.34
C THR A 98 -2.63 -10.45 2.15
N ALA A 99 -1.60 -9.81 1.60
CA ALA A 99 -0.36 -9.50 2.31
C ALA A 99 -0.59 -8.54 3.48
N LEU A 100 -1.55 -7.60 3.35
CA LEU A 100 -1.93 -6.68 4.43
C LEU A 100 -3.09 -7.22 5.31
N GLY A 101 -3.59 -8.42 5.06
CA GLY A 101 -4.76 -8.99 5.72
C GLY A 101 -6.07 -8.39 5.17
N ARG A 102 -7.16 -8.51 5.96
CA ARG A 102 -8.50 -8.03 5.58
C ARG A 102 -8.85 -6.66 6.17
N THR A 103 -8.12 -6.24 7.21
CA THR A 103 -8.37 -4.98 7.92
C THR A 103 -7.75 -3.78 7.20
N PHE A 104 -6.64 -4.01 6.51
CA PHE A 104 -5.84 -3.00 5.83
C PHE A 104 -5.70 -3.31 4.35
N PHE A 105 -5.55 -2.26 3.53
CA PHE A 105 -5.34 -2.39 2.09
C PHE A 105 -4.55 -1.19 1.57
N SER A 106 -3.69 -1.42 0.56
CA SER A 106 -2.97 -0.36 -0.11
C SER A 106 -3.78 0.23 -1.26
N TRP A 107 -3.38 1.43 -1.72
CA TRP A 107 -3.93 1.99 -2.96
C TRP A 107 -3.74 1.05 -4.14
N ASP A 108 -2.57 0.43 -4.27
CA ASP A 108 -2.26 -0.45 -5.39
C ASP A 108 -3.18 -1.68 -5.41
N SER A 109 -3.41 -2.31 -4.24
CA SER A 109 -4.32 -3.45 -4.15
C SER A 109 -5.77 -3.06 -4.45
N MET A 110 -6.24 -1.92 -3.96
CA MET A 110 -7.58 -1.40 -4.21
C MET A 110 -7.77 -1.05 -5.69
N SER A 111 -6.84 -0.30 -6.26
CA SER A 111 -6.85 0.09 -7.67
C SER A 111 -6.82 -1.14 -8.60
N ALA A 112 -5.93 -2.11 -8.32
CA ALA A 112 -5.85 -3.35 -9.09
C ALA A 112 -7.14 -4.16 -9.01
N SER A 113 -7.82 -4.19 -7.85
CA SER A 113 -9.10 -4.91 -7.70
C SER A 113 -10.18 -4.36 -8.62
N LEU A 114 -10.20 -3.03 -8.81
CA LEU A 114 -11.16 -2.35 -9.69
C LEU A 114 -10.87 -2.56 -11.17
N GLN A 115 -9.60 -2.82 -11.53
CA GLN A 115 -9.18 -3.06 -12.92
C GLN A 115 -9.38 -4.51 -13.37
N ARG A 116 -9.52 -5.47 -12.45
CA ARG A 116 -9.65 -6.92 -12.73
C ARG A 116 -10.98 -7.35 -13.38
N ARG A 117 -11.89 -6.46 -13.68
CA ARG A 117 -13.08 -6.82 -14.45
C ARG A 117 -12.65 -7.28 -15.83
N PRO A 118 -13.16 -8.42 -16.34
CA PRO A 118 -12.79 -8.91 -17.64
C PRO A 118 -13.24 -7.88 -18.71
N GLU A 119 -12.32 -7.02 -19.12
CA GLU A 119 -12.43 -6.35 -20.39
C GLU A 119 -12.54 -7.47 -21.44
N ARG A 120 -13.51 -7.32 -22.35
CA ARG A 120 -13.64 -8.20 -23.49
C ARG A 120 -12.28 -8.23 -24.20
N LYS A 121 -11.45 -9.22 -23.89
CA LYS A 121 -10.16 -9.42 -24.57
C LYS A 121 -10.46 -9.69 -26.03
N VAL A 122 -10.45 -8.63 -26.82
CA VAL A 122 -10.30 -8.77 -28.24
C VAL A 122 -8.82 -9.04 -28.46
N GLU A 123 -8.46 -10.27 -28.70
CA GLU A 123 -7.12 -10.66 -29.13
C GLU A 123 -6.88 -10.09 -30.54
N LEU A 124 -6.58 -8.81 -30.62
CA LEU A 124 -5.92 -8.21 -31.74
C LEU A 124 -4.44 -8.23 -31.42
N ALA A 125 -3.66 -8.94 -32.22
CA ALA A 125 -2.19 -8.89 -32.13
C ALA A 125 -1.74 -7.48 -32.59
N LEU A 126 -1.89 -6.49 -31.68
CA LEU A 126 -1.68 -5.07 -32.00
C LEU A 126 -0.19 -4.69 -32.00
N GLY A 127 0.72 -5.53 -31.51
CA GLY A 127 2.16 -5.22 -31.45
C GLY A 127 2.42 -3.80 -30.94
N ASN A 128 3.20 -3.02 -31.66
CA ASN A 128 3.54 -1.62 -31.33
C ASN A 128 2.52 -0.60 -31.87
N CYS A 129 1.23 -0.95 -32.02
CA CYS A 129 0.20 -0.05 -32.55
C CYS A 129 -0.09 1.12 -31.57
N GLN A 130 -0.18 2.35 -32.08
CA GLN A 130 -0.59 3.55 -31.35
C GLN A 130 -2.10 3.66 -31.11
N ILE A 131 -2.88 2.66 -31.56
CA ILE A 131 -4.35 2.62 -31.51
C ILE A 131 -4.84 1.49 -30.61
N GLY A 132 -5.88 1.77 -29.82
CA GLY A 132 -6.59 0.75 -29.06
C GLY A 132 -7.49 -0.11 -29.95
N ALA A 133 -7.79 -1.32 -29.46
CA ALA A 133 -8.72 -2.26 -30.11
C ALA A 133 -10.07 -1.64 -30.46
N GLU A 134 -10.59 -0.77 -29.57
CA GLU A 134 -11.88 -0.08 -29.76
C GLU A 134 -11.96 0.73 -31.07
N GLY A 135 -10.89 1.44 -31.42
CA GLY A 135 -10.85 2.23 -32.66
C GLY A 135 -10.89 1.38 -33.94
N ILE A 136 -10.31 0.18 -33.88
CA ILE A 136 -10.37 -0.78 -35.00
C ILE A 136 -11.78 -1.37 -35.11
N LEU A 137 -12.35 -1.77 -33.98
CA LEU A 137 -13.70 -2.35 -33.91
C LEU A 137 -14.76 -1.34 -34.39
N ALA A 138 -14.69 -0.10 -33.89
CA ALA A 138 -15.63 0.95 -34.35
C ALA A 138 -15.58 1.21 -35.86
N PHE A 139 -14.38 1.18 -36.44
CA PHE A 139 -14.22 1.30 -37.86
C PHE A 139 -14.80 0.09 -38.60
N ARG A 140 -14.56 -1.14 -38.16
CA ARG A 140 -15.11 -2.37 -38.74
C ARG A 140 -16.64 -2.40 -38.67
N ASP A 141 -17.20 -2.01 -37.53
CA ASP A 141 -18.66 -1.90 -37.36
C ASP A 141 -19.25 -0.87 -38.34
N ALA A 142 -18.59 0.27 -38.50
CA ALA A 142 -19.00 1.28 -39.45
C ALA A 142 -18.94 0.77 -40.90
N LEU A 143 -17.86 0.07 -41.29
CA LEU A 143 -17.75 -0.57 -42.60
C LEU A 143 -18.85 -1.62 -42.81
N ALA A 144 -19.17 -2.41 -41.80
CA ALA A 144 -20.22 -3.43 -41.91
C ALA A 144 -21.61 -2.81 -42.09
N ALA A 145 -21.86 -1.69 -41.38
CA ALA A 145 -23.15 -1.00 -41.43
C ALA A 145 -23.35 -0.14 -42.69
N GLU A 146 -22.26 0.23 -43.42
CA GLU A 146 -22.32 1.14 -44.53
C GLU A 146 -22.92 0.48 -45.77
N LYS A 147 -23.98 1.10 -46.32
CA LYS A 147 -24.64 0.63 -47.53
C LYS A 147 -23.89 1.15 -48.77
N GLY A 148 -23.84 0.33 -49.82
CA GLY A 148 -23.19 0.70 -51.07
C GLY A 148 -21.68 0.47 -51.13
N LEU A 149 -21.06 -0.15 -50.10
CA LEU A 149 -19.71 -0.67 -50.20
C LEU A 149 -19.68 -2.03 -50.88
N SER A 150 -18.78 -2.20 -51.83
CA SER A 150 -18.49 -3.51 -52.43
C SER A 150 -17.74 -4.42 -51.44
N ALA A 151 -17.78 -5.73 -51.65
CA ALA A 151 -16.98 -6.67 -50.86
C ALA A 151 -15.46 -6.38 -50.98
N ALA A 152 -15.03 -5.98 -52.18
CA ALA A 152 -13.63 -5.60 -52.43
C ALA A 152 -13.23 -4.33 -51.68
N ASP A 153 -14.11 -3.29 -51.66
CA ASP A 153 -13.87 -2.07 -50.87
C ASP A 153 -13.78 -2.40 -49.37
N ARG A 154 -14.70 -3.22 -48.82
CA ARG A 154 -14.68 -3.62 -47.42
C ARG A 154 -13.37 -4.32 -47.02
N SER A 155 -12.97 -5.32 -47.83
CA SER A 155 -11.74 -6.08 -47.55
C SER A 155 -10.47 -5.22 -47.68
N GLY A 156 -10.43 -4.34 -48.71
CA GLY A 156 -9.30 -3.43 -48.91
C GLY A 156 -9.16 -2.41 -47.78
N LEU A 157 -10.28 -1.79 -47.37
CA LEU A 157 -10.31 -0.79 -46.29
C LEU A 157 -9.99 -1.42 -44.93
N ASP A 158 -10.46 -2.63 -44.60
CA ASP A 158 -10.13 -3.32 -43.37
C ASP A 158 -8.63 -3.66 -43.28
N ARG A 159 -8.04 -4.09 -44.41
CA ARG A 159 -6.60 -4.36 -44.53
C ARG A 159 -5.76 -3.10 -44.30
N LEU A 160 -6.15 -1.97 -44.89
CA LEU A 160 -5.47 -0.69 -44.70
C LEU A 160 -5.64 -0.20 -43.25
N ARG A 161 -6.83 -0.36 -42.66
CA ARG A 161 -7.09 0.02 -41.28
C ARG A 161 -6.16 -0.71 -40.30
N ALA A 162 -5.83 -1.96 -40.55
CA ALA A 162 -4.89 -2.75 -39.76
C ALA A 162 -3.43 -2.25 -39.85
N GLN A 163 -3.10 -1.36 -40.77
CA GLN A 163 -1.77 -0.75 -40.90
C GLN A 163 -1.72 0.64 -40.27
N VAL A 164 -2.78 1.45 -40.40
CA VAL A 164 -2.86 2.83 -39.89
C VAL A 164 -2.55 2.88 -38.38
N GLY A 165 -1.55 3.65 -38.01
CA GLY A 165 -1.08 3.80 -36.61
C GLY A 165 -0.30 2.62 -36.08
N CYS A 166 -0.04 1.58 -36.85
CA CYS A 166 0.69 0.37 -36.45
C CYS A 166 2.00 0.18 -37.23
N ARG A 167 1.99 0.54 -38.49
CA ARG A 167 3.14 0.42 -39.41
C ARG A 167 2.93 1.33 -40.64
N ALA A 168 3.97 1.49 -41.45
CA ALA A 168 3.84 2.22 -42.71
C ALA A 168 2.72 1.64 -43.59
N VAL A 169 1.85 2.51 -44.10
CA VAL A 169 0.69 2.11 -44.87
C VAL A 169 1.04 2.05 -46.36
N GLU A 170 0.72 0.93 -47.02
CA GLU A 170 0.92 0.72 -48.42
C GLU A 170 -0.28 1.27 -49.25
N TRP A 171 -0.31 2.60 -49.46
CA TRP A 171 -1.42 3.29 -50.11
C TRP A 171 -1.61 2.91 -51.59
N GLY A 172 -0.53 2.53 -52.29
CA GLY A 172 -0.54 2.27 -53.73
C GLY A 172 -1.26 0.98 -54.17
N GLY A 173 -1.54 0.09 -53.22
CA GLY A 173 -2.14 -1.24 -53.56
C GLY A 173 -3.66 -1.27 -53.56
N PHE A 174 -4.36 -0.16 -53.27
CA PHE A 174 -5.82 -0.16 -53.17
C PHE A 174 -6.45 1.15 -53.66
N THR A 175 -7.46 1.04 -54.48
CA THR A 175 -8.33 2.14 -54.93
C THR A 175 -9.79 1.77 -54.68
N ALA A 176 -10.50 2.59 -53.90
CA ALA A 176 -11.91 2.35 -53.64
C ALA A 176 -12.80 2.70 -54.83
N ALA A 177 -13.61 1.77 -55.28
CA ALA A 177 -14.49 1.92 -56.45
C ALA A 177 -15.76 2.72 -56.10
N SER A 178 -16.35 2.46 -54.95
CA SER A 178 -17.60 3.09 -54.51
C SER A 178 -17.39 4.49 -53.92
N ALA A 179 -18.42 5.34 -53.95
CA ALA A 179 -18.37 6.66 -53.33
C ALA A 179 -18.18 6.57 -51.81
N PRO A 180 -18.91 5.72 -51.05
CA PRO A 180 -18.61 5.52 -49.62
C PRO A 180 -17.20 4.97 -49.40
N GLY A 181 -16.72 4.06 -50.23
CA GLY A 181 -15.35 3.53 -50.16
C GLY A 181 -14.28 4.61 -50.25
N ARG A 182 -14.46 5.60 -51.15
CA ARG A 182 -13.55 6.74 -51.25
C ARG A 182 -13.56 7.62 -49.99
N GLU A 183 -14.73 7.81 -49.34
CA GLU A 183 -14.82 8.56 -48.08
C GLU A 183 -14.08 7.83 -46.93
N PHE A 184 -14.27 6.51 -46.80
CA PHE A 184 -13.53 5.70 -45.82
C PHE A 184 -12.02 5.68 -46.09
N LEU A 185 -11.62 5.63 -47.38
CA LEU A 185 -10.19 5.70 -47.74
C LEU A 185 -9.59 7.06 -47.38
N ALA A 186 -10.31 8.16 -47.66
CA ALA A 186 -9.88 9.52 -47.26
C ALA A 186 -9.79 9.67 -45.71
N TYR A 187 -10.75 9.08 -44.99
CA TYR A 187 -10.68 8.99 -43.53
C TYR A 187 -9.42 8.27 -43.08
N LEU A 188 -9.06 7.13 -43.65
CA LEU A 188 -7.85 6.40 -43.25
C LEU A 188 -6.58 7.20 -43.51
N LYS A 189 -6.50 7.96 -44.61
CA LYS A 189 -5.38 8.86 -44.91
C LYS A 189 -5.25 9.99 -43.89
N ALA A 190 -6.37 10.62 -43.52
CA ALA A 190 -6.39 11.63 -42.48
C ALA A 190 -6.02 11.05 -41.10
N ALA A 191 -6.44 9.81 -40.81
CA ALA A 191 -6.06 9.12 -39.59
C ALA A 191 -4.57 8.75 -39.57
N ASP A 192 -3.99 8.35 -40.67
CA ASP A 192 -2.55 8.08 -40.81
C ASP A 192 -1.72 9.34 -40.56
N ALA A 193 -2.10 10.48 -41.18
CA ALA A 193 -1.50 11.78 -40.87
C ALA A 193 -1.57 12.13 -39.36
N PHE A 194 -2.73 11.89 -38.74
CA PHE A 194 -2.90 12.09 -37.30
C PHE A 194 -1.95 11.22 -36.44
N TYR A 195 -1.83 9.95 -36.74
CA TYR A 195 -0.91 9.07 -35.98
C TYR A 195 0.56 9.33 -36.32
N GLY A 196 0.85 9.86 -37.51
CA GLY A 196 2.17 10.29 -37.95
C GLY A 196 2.62 11.64 -37.35
N GLY A 197 1.73 12.37 -36.66
CA GLY A 197 2.04 13.70 -36.11
C GLY A 197 1.96 14.84 -37.12
N ASP A 198 1.47 14.58 -38.32
CA ASP A 198 1.13 15.62 -39.33
C ASP A 198 -0.22 16.26 -38.97
N TRP A 199 -0.19 17.19 -38.03
CA TRP A 199 -1.39 17.84 -37.47
C TRP A 199 -2.11 18.68 -38.55
N ALA A 200 -1.38 19.32 -39.44
CA ALA A 200 -1.93 20.11 -40.54
C ALA A 200 -2.62 19.25 -41.58
N GLY A 201 -1.97 18.19 -42.04
CA GLY A 201 -2.54 17.22 -42.99
C GLY A 201 -3.74 16.48 -42.43
N ALA A 202 -3.69 16.08 -41.14
CA ALA A 202 -4.81 15.46 -40.47
C ALA A 202 -6.02 16.41 -40.39
N ARG A 203 -5.81 17.67 -40.00
CA ARG A 203 -6.87 18.70 -39.90
C ARG A 203 -7.52 18.94 -41.25
N ALA A 204 -6.73 19.15 -42.31
CA ALA A 204 -7.23 19.34 -43.65
C ALA A 204 -8.02 18.12 -44.14
N GLY A 205 -7.48 16.92 -43.91
CA GLY A 205 -8.12 15.66 -44.34
C GLY A 205 -9.47 15.44 -43.64
N PHE A 206 -9.59 15.66 -42.36
CA PHE A 206 -10.87 15.51 -41.66
C PHE A 206 -11.83 16.66 -41.99
N SER A 207 -11.37 17.90 -42.14
CA SER A 207 -12.22 19.02 -42.55
C SER A 207 -12.94 18.76 -43.87
N ALA A 208 -12.26 18.19 -44.87
CA ALA A 208 -12.84 17.82 -46.14
C ALA A 208 -13.94 16.71 -46.07
N LEU A 209 -14.00 15.99 -44.94
CA LEU A 209 -14.94 14.89 -44.70
C LEU A 209 -16.15 15.24 -43.85
N THR A 210 -16.26 16.48 -43.38
CA THR A 210 -17.38 16.92 -42.52
C THR A 210 -18.72 16.88 -43.22
N GLY A 211 -18.74 16.92 -44.55
CA GLY A 211 -19.91 16.79 -45.43
C GLY A 211 -20.04 15.40 -46.09
N ALA A 212 -19.31 14.38 -45.63
CA ALA A 212 -19.37 13.03 -46.20
C ALA A 212 -20.80 12.45 -46.16
N ARG A 213 -21.14 11.62 -47.14
CA ARG A 213 -22.44 10.91 -47.19
C ARG A 213 -22.54 9.84 -46.12
N SER A 214 -21.44 9.16 -45.83
CA SER A 214 -21.36 8.26 -44.69
C SER A 214 -21.49 9.04 -43.40
N ARG A 215 -22.58 8.80 -42.67
CA ARG A 215 -22.85 9.47 -41.39
C ARG A 215 -21.72 9.25 -40.37
N TRP A 216 -21.16 8.04 -40.36
CA TRP A 216 -20.06 7.71 -39.45
C TRP A 216 -18.81 8.52 -39.80
N VAL A 217 -18.45 8.62 -41.10
CA VAL A 217 -17.29 9.41 -41.51
C VAL A 217 -17.49 10.89 -41.22
N ALA A 218 -18.65 11.47 -41.55
CA ALA A 218 -18.96 12.87 -41.31
C ALA A 218 -18.89 13.26 -39.80
N GLU A 219 -19.51 12.45 -38.95
CA GLU A 219 -19.50 12.66 -37.50
C GLU A 219 -18.10 12.51 -36.94
N THR A 220 -17.37 11.46 -37.32
CA THR A 220 -16.00 11.21 -36.83
C THR A 220 -15.07 12.34 -37.30
N ALA A 221 -15.21 12.80 -38.53
CA ALA A 221 -14.44 13.92 -39.09
C ALA A 221 -14.62 15.22 -38.28
N ARG A 222 -15.81 15.48 -37.74
CA ARG A 222 -16.04 16.63 -36.84
C ARG A 222 -15.49 16.41 -35.43
N TYR A 223 -15.40 15.18 -34.96
CA TYR A 223 -14.83 14.87 -33.65
C TYR A 223 -13.29 14.89 -33.63
N MET A 224 -12.64 14.48 -34.71
CA MET A 224 -11.18 14.32 -34.78
C MET A 224 -10.39 15.64 -34.56
N PRO A 225 -10.84 16.83 -34.95
CA PRO A 225 -10.16 18.08 -34.63
C PRO A 225 -9.89 18.26 -33.12
N ILE A 226 -10.80 17.78 -32.26
CA ILE A 226 -10.58 17.79 -30.78
C ILE A 226 -9.33 16.98 -30.43
N ARG A 227 -9.21 15.79 -30.99
CA ARG A 227 -8.09 14.89 -30.72
C ARG A 227 -6.78 15.41 -31.31
N ILE A 228 -6.84 16.05 -32.47
CA ILE A 228 -5.69 16.69 -33.12
C ILE A 228 -5.17 17.84 -32.25
N GLY A 229 -6.05 18.77 -31.83
CA GLY A 229 -5.67 19.88 -30.97
C GLY A 229 -5.04 19.43 -29.66
N LEU A 230 -5.68 18.48 -28.96
CA LEU A 230 -5.15 17.97 -27.69
C LEU A 230 -3.80 17.23 -27.82
N ARG A 231 -3.54 16.56 -28.94
CA ARG A 231 -2.24 15.94 -29.18
C ARG A 231 -1.18 16.94 -29.59
N ALA A 232 -1.52 17.86 -30.47
CA ALA A 232 -0.64 18.96 -30.88
C ALA A 232 -0.23 19.82 -29.67
N ALA A 233 -1.17 20.09 -28.76
CA ALA A 233 -0.92 20.89 -27.56
C ALA A 233 0.22 20.34 -26.68
N VAL A 234 0.38 19.02 -26.62
CA VAL A 234 1.37 18.37 -25.75
C VAL A 234 2.59 17.82 -26.49
N ALA A 235 2.61 17.89 -27.82
CA ALA A 235 3.61 17.22 -28.63
C ALA A 235 5.05 17.68 -28.36
N GLU A 236 5.24 18.99 -28.10
CA GLU A 236 6.54 19.59 -27.82
C GLU A 236 6.80 19.80 -26.33
N ALA A 237 5.82 19.51 -25.48
CA ALA A 237 5.90 19.64 -24.02
C ALA A 237 6.23 18.31 -23.30
N VAL A 238 6.75 17.33 -24.04
CA VAL A 238 7.18 16.04 -23.49
C VAL A 238 8.71 15.98 -23.53
N ASP A 239 9.32 15.62 -22.41
CA ASP A 239 10.75 15.52 -22.31
C ASP A 239 11.33 14.25 -22.99
N GLN A 240 12.64 14.08 -22.92
CA GLN A 240 13.36 12.95 -23.50
C GLN A 240 13.00 11.58 -22.88
N TYR A 241 12.36 11.59 -21.71
CA TYR A 241 11.89 10.38 -21.01
C TYR A 241 10.42 10.07 -21.30
N GLY A 242 9.71 10.98 -21.99
CA GLY A 242 8.29 10.86 -22.29
C GLY A 242 7.37 11.50 -21.24
N ASP A 243 7.93 12.23 -20.28
CA ASP A 243 7.18 12.91 -19.24
C ASP A 243 6.69 14.28 -19.70
N PHE A 244 5.44 14.60 -19.38
CA PHE A 244 4.83 15.89 -19.70
C PHE A 244 5.33 16.99 -18.75
N ALA A 245 5.91 18.05 -19.30
CA ALA A 245 6.56 19.12 -18.54
C ALA A 245 5.60 20.08 -17.82
N GLY A 246 4.29 19.92 -17.99
CA GLY A 246 3.26 20.73 -17.33
C GLY A 246 2.39 21.55 -18.28
N PRO A 247 1.22 22.01 -17.81
CA PRO A 247 0.28 22.80 -18.63
C PRO A 247 0.89 24.08 -19.19
N ASP A 248 1.78 24.73 -18.44
CA ASP A 248 2.48 25.97 -18.83
C ASP A 248 3.43 25.79 -20.04
N LYS A 249 3.69 24.56 -20.45
CA LYS A 249 4.48 24.21 -21.65
C LYS A 249 3.62 23.73 -22.80
N ALA A 250 2.30 23.63 -22.61
CA ALA A 250 1.39 23.24 -23.69
C ALA A 250 1.33 24.35 -24.76
N ASN A 251 1.02 23.97 -25.99
CA ASN A 251 0.82 24.92 -27.07
C ASN A 251 -0.60 25.52 -26.97
N ASP A 252 -0.70 26.79 -26.58
CA ASP A 252 -1.95 27.51 -26.31
C ASP A 252 -2.88 27.54 -27.54
N GLU A 253 -2.35 27.76 -28.76
CA GLU A 253 -3.15 27.78 -30.00
C GLU A 253 -3.80 26.43 -30.24
N ALA A 254 -3.06 25.35 -30.03
CA ALA A 254 -3.57 24.01 -30.18
C ALA A 254 -4.63 23.65 -29.13
N VAL A 255 -4.47 24.14 -27.87
CA VAL A 255 -5.47 23.98 -26.81
C VAL A 255 -6.75 24.74 -27.14
N THR A 256 -6.64 26.00 -27.52
CA THR A 256 -7.78 26.82 -27.97
C THR A 256 -8.53 26.17 -29.14
N SER A 257 -7.77 25.69 -30.13
CA SER A 257 -8.37 24.93 -31.27
C SER A 257 -9.10 23.66 -30.83
N ALA A 258 -8.62 22.98 -29.79
CA ALA A 258 -9.33 21.80 -29.26
C ALA A 258 -10.62 22.20 -28.55
N HIS A 259 -10.61 23.32 -27.81
CA HIS A 259 -11.78 23.87 -27.13
C HIS A 259 -12.89 24.23 -28.12
N GLU A 260 -12.57 25.04 -29.13
CA GLU A 260 -13.49 25.42 -30.22
C GLU A 260 -14.06 24.18 -30.92
N ALA A 261 -13.22 23.17 -31.19
CA ALA A 261 -13.66 21.92 -31.81
C ALA A 261 -14.63 21.11 -30.94
N ILE A 262 -14.51 21.19 -29.60
CA ILE A 262 -15.49 20.57 -28.69
C ILE A 262 -16.84 21.24 -28.83
N ASP A 263 -16.89 22.56 -28.82
CA ASP A 263 -18.13 23.35 -28.93
C ASP A 263 -18.80 23.11 -30.28
N ASP A 264 -18.03 23.15 -31.36
CA ASP A 264 -18.51 22.88 -32.70
C ASP A 264 -19.08 21.45 -32.86
N TYR A 265 -18.41 20.46 -32.27
CA TYR A 265 -18.90 19.09 -32.29
C TYR A 265 -20.20 18.95 -31.50
N LEU A 266 -20.24 19.43 -30.23
CA LEU A 266 -21.40 19.31 -29.37
C LEU A 266 -22.61 20.12 -29.89
N LYS A 267 -22.37 21.23 -30.57
CA LYS A 267 -23.43 22.00 -31.28
C LYS A 267 -24.02 21.22 -32.44
N ALA A 268 -23.18 20.55 -33.23
CA ALA A 268 -23.62 19.78 -34.37
C ALA A 268 -24.22 18.41 -34.01
N TYR A 269 -23.71 17.78 -32.95
CA TYR A 269 -24.05 16.45 -32.49
C TYR A 269 -24.25 16.37 -30.99
N PRO A 270 -25.27 17.04 -30.38
CA PRO A 270 -25.45 17.10 -28.92
C PRO A 270 -25.65 15.72 -28.27
N ASN A 271 -26.21 14.77 -29.02
CA ASN A 271 -26.43 13.37 -28.64
C ASN A 271 -25.68 12.41 -29.60
N GLY A 272 -24.60 12.87 -30.20
CA GLY A 272 -23.81 12.10 -31.14
C GLY A 272 -23.00 11.00 -30.45
N ARG A 273 -22.45 10.13 -31.27
CA ARG A 273 -21.62 8.97 -30.88
C ARG A 273 -20.49 9.34 -29.93
N TYR A 274 -19.89 10.52 -30.12
CA TYR A 274 -18.75 11.00 -29.35
C TYR A 274 -19.12 12.10 -28.35
N ALA A 275 -20.41 12.40 -28.14
CA ALA A 275 -20.83 13.49 -27.27
C ALA A 275 -20.34 13.31 -25.81
N THR A 276 -20.44 12.10 -25.29
CA THR A 276 -19.91 11.78 -23.94
C THR A 276 -18.38 11.95 -23.88
N SER A 277 -17.67 11.50 -24.92
CA SER A 277 -16.22 11.68 -25.01
C SER A 277 -15.82 13.16 -25.12
N ALA A 278 -16.49 13.92 -25.98
CA ALA A 278 -16.24 15.36 -26.13
C ALA A 278 -16.44 16.12 -24.80
N LYS A 279 -17.56 15.87 -24.13
CA LYS A 279 -17.82 16.45 -22.78
C LYS A 279 -16.74 16.06 -21.76
N GLY A 280 -16.27 14.80 -21.77
CA GLY A 280 -15.19 14.37 -20.89
C GLY A 280 -13.84 15.03 -21.19
N LEU A 281 -13.61 15.47 -22.43
CA LEU A 281 -12.37 16.17 -22.83
C LEU A 281 -12.33 17.65 -22.42
N ILE A 282 -13.46 18.26 -22.07
CA ILE A 282 -13.52 19.66 -21.53
C ILE A 282 -12.59 19.77 -20.32
N ARG A 283 -12.60 18.79 -19.43
CA ARG A 283 -11.72 18.78 -18.24
C ARG A 283 -10.24 18.78 -18.60
N ARG A 284 -9.87 18.06 -19.68
CA ARG A 284 -8.48 18.07 -20.14
C ARG A 284 -8.09 19.39 -20.78
N VAL A 285 -8.99 20.03 -21.47
CA VAL A 285 -8.79 21.37 -22.03
C VAL A 285 -8.59 22.37 -20.90
N ALA A 286 -9.50 22.45 -19.93
CA ALA A 286 -9.36 23.35 -18.76
C ALA A 286 -8.03 23.17 -18.02
N TRP A 287 -7.57 21.92 -17.86
CA TRP A 287 -6.26 21.66 -17.27
C TRP A 287 -5.10 22.19 -18.11
N LEU A 288 -5.15 22.02 -19.45
CA LEU A 288 -4.11 22.50 -20.37
C LEU A 288 -4.14 24.03 -20.53
N GLU A 289 -5.30 24.68 -20.39
CA GLU A 289 -5.47 26.14 -20.35
C GLU A 289 -5.00 26.75 -19.01
N ASN A 290 -4.58 25.90 -18.04
CA ASN A 290 -4.29 26.29 -16.67
C ASN A 290 -5.47 26.99 -15.97
N ASP A 291 -6.70 26.76 -16.43
CA ASP A 291 -7.92 27.19 -15.75
C ASP A 291 -8.25 26.24 -14.59
N GLN A 292 -7.50 26.43 -13.49
CA GLN A 292 -7.59 25.59 -12.29
C GLN A 292 -9.00 25.63 -11.68
N ALA A 293 -9.72 26.74 -11.79
CA ALA A 293 -11.05 26.89 -11.21
C ALA A 293 -12.07 26.01 -11.95
N THR A 294 -12.15 26.14 -13.27
CA THR A 294 -13.02 25.29 -14.11
C THR A 294 -12.62 23.82 -13.97
N PHE A 295 -11.31 23.52 -13.98
CA PHE A 295 -10.82 22.16 -13.81
C PHE A 295 -11.28 21.54 -12.48
N ALA A 296 -11.16 22.25 -11.37
CA ALA A 296 -11.58 21.76 -10.05
C ALA A 296 -13.12 21.58 -9.97
N HIS A 297 -13.92 22.50 -10.53
CA HIS A 297 -15.38 22.31 -10.56
C HIS A 297 -15.82 21.11 -11.39
N LEU A 298 -15.14 20.84 -12.51
CA LEU A 298 -15.38 19.65 -13.31
C LEU A 298 -15.01 18.36 -12.55
N LEU A 299 -13.92 18.38 -11.79
CA LEU A 299 -13.53 17.25 -10.92
C LEU A 299 -14.51 17.05 -9.78
N GLU A 300 -15.00 18.12 -9.14
CA GLU A 300 -16.05 18.06 -8.12
C GLU A 300 -17.31 17.37 -8.65
N ASN A 301 -17.78 17.76 -9.84
CA ASN A 301 -18.94 17.13 -10.48
C ASN A 301 -18.71 15.63 -10.78
N GLU A 302 -17.51 15.26 -11.23
CA GLU A 302 -17.14 13.86 -11.45
C GLU A 302 -17.13 13.07 -10.14
N LEU A 303 -16.60 13.62 -9.06
CA LEU A 303 -16.66 13.00 -7.73
C LEU A 303 -18.09 12.77 -7.28
N ALA A 304 -18.98 13.75 -7.49
CA ALA A 304 -20.39 13.67 -7.09
C ALA A 304 -21.16 12.61 -7.88
N THR A 305 -20.84 12.43 -9.15
CA THR A 305 -21.66 11.63 -10.09
C THR A 305 -21.12 10.24 -10.40
N ARG A 306 -19.80 10.02 -10.27
CA ARG A 306 -19.14 8.76 -10.66
C ARG A 306 -19.28 7.68 -9.56
N PRO A 307 -19.60 6.42 -9.91
CA PRO A 307 -19.54 5.32 -8.96
C PRO A 307 -18.11 5.02 -8.48
N GLY A 308 -17.89 4.97 -7.15
CA GLY A 308 -16.58 4.78 -6.53
C GLY A 308 -16.03 3.35 -6.57
N ASN A 309 -16.67 2.41 -7.29
CA ASN A 309 -16.27 1.00 -7.42
C ASN A 309 -15.90 0.62 -8.87
N THR A 310 -15.36 1.54 -9.64
CA THR A 310 -15.01 1.34 -11.05
C THR A 310 -13.55 1.71 -11.33
N ALA A 311 -12.96 1.12 -12.35
CA ALA A 311 -11.64 1.51 -12.84
C ALA A 311 -11.57 3.01 -13.22
N ALA A 312 -12.67 3.56 -13.76
CA ALA A 312 -12.77 4.98 -14.06
C ALA A 312 -12.77 5.88 -12.82
N ALA A 313 -13.26 5.39 -11.66
CA ALA A 313 -13.16 6.10 -10.39
C ALA A 313 -11.72 6.09 -9.86
N ALA A 314 -11.00 4.97 -9.99
CA ALA A 314 -9.59 4.91 -9.62
C ALA A 314 -8.73 5.83 -10.49
N ALA A 315 -8.99 5.88 -11.81
CA ALA A 315 -8.33 6.82 -12.71
C ALA A 315 -8.62 8.29 -12.35
N LEU A 316 -9.87 8.60 -11.98
CA LEU A 316 -10.25 9.94 -11.52
C LEU A 316 -9.53 10.30 -10.21
N ALA A 317 -9.44 9.38 -9.25
CA ALA A 317 -8.72 9.61 -8.00
C ALA A 317 -7.24 9.92 -8.23
N ASN A 318 -6.57 9.18 -9.13
CA ASN A 318 -5.19 9.48 -9.53
C ASN A 318 -5.06 10.84 -10.22
N GLU A 319 -6.03 11.21 -11.06
CA GLU A 319 -6.02 12.51 -11.74
C GLU A 319 -6.17 13.67 -10.76
N ILE A 320 -7.09 13.58 -9.81
CA ILE A 320 -7.30 14.61 -8.78
C ILE A 320 -6.06 14.73 -7.89
N ASP A 321 -5.53 13.61 -7.44
CA ASP A 321 -4.35 13.58 -6.57
C ASP A 321 -3.16 14.26 -7.25
N GLY A 322 -2.73 13.76 -8.42
CA GLY A 322 -1.53 14.24 -9.10
C GLY A 322 -1.66 15.63 -9.74
N LYS A 323 -2.86 16.00 -10.23
CA LYS A 323 -3.04 17.28 -10.97
C LYS A 323 -3.60 18.42 -10.14
N LEU A 324 -4.14 18.12 -8.95
CA LEU A 324 -4.73 19.15 -8.09
C LEU A 324 -4.19 19.12 -6.66
N LEU A 325 -4.28 17.98 -5.96
CA LEU A 325 -4.02 17.95 -4.51
C LEU A 325 -2.52 17.92 -4.14
N GLU A 326 -1.66 17.44 -5.04
CA GLU A 326 -0.20 17.43 -4.85
C GLU A 326 0.48 18.70 -5.40
N GLN A 327 -0.30 19.66 -5.93
CA GLN A 327 0.24 20.93 -6.41
C GLN A 327 0.51 21.90 -5.25
N ASP A 328 1.53 22.71 -5.39
CA ASP A 328 1.86 23.75 -4.41
C ASP A 328 0.68 24.71 -4.21
N GLY A 329 0.32 24.96 -2.94
CA GLY A 329 -0.80 25.83 -2.60
C GLY A 329 -2.20 25.26 -2.82
N ALA A 330 -2.34 23.99 -3.20
CA ALA A 330 -3.62 23.34 -3.49
C ALA A 330 -4.64 23.47 -2.36
N ASP A 331 -4.23 23.28 -1.12
CA ASP A 331 -5.14 23.36 0.04
C ASP A 331 -5.75 24.74 0.21
N ALA A 332 -4.96 25.79 0.05
CA ALA A 332 -5.44 27.17 0.11
C ALA A 332 -6.33 27.51 -1.09
N PHE A 333 -5.97 27.04 -2.28
CA PHE A 333 -6.77 27.20 -3.49
C PHE A 333 -8.15 26.57 -3.32
N ILE A 334 -8.24 25.30 -2.94
CA ILE A 334 -9.51 24.56 -2.77
C ILE A 334 -10.37 25.22 -1.67
N ALA A 335 -9.75 25.65 -0.56
CA ALA A 335 -10.47 26.29 0.54
C ALA A 335 -11.18 27.58 0.10
N ASN A 336 -10.60 28.33 -0.85
CA ASN A 336 -11.11 29.61 -1.34
C ASN A 336 -11.95 29.52 -2.62
N LEU A 337 -11.94 28.38 -3.32
CA LEU A 337 -12.61 28.22 -4.60
C LEU A 337 -14.14 28.32 -4.50
N GLY A 338 -14.74 27.79 -3.43
CA GLY A 338 -16.19 27.72 -3.24
C GLY A 338 -16.85 26.63 -4.09
N ASN A 339 -18.02 26.17 -3.63
CA ASN A 339 -18.84 25.16 -4.32
C ASN A 339 -18.13 23.84 -4.68
N THR A 340 -17.11 23.46 -3.91
CA THR A 340 -16.35 22.22 -4.09
C THR A 340 -16.25 21.42 -2.77
N PRO A 341 -17.38 21.08 -2.11
CA PRO A 341 -17.37 20.46 -0.79
C PRO A 341 -16.71 19.08 -0.75
N LEU A 342 -16.72 18.32 -1.85
CA LEU A 342 -16.11 16.99 -1.89
C LEU A 342 -14.58 17.08 -1.99
N LEU A 343 -14.05 17.93 -2.88
CA LEU A 343 -12.62 18.23 -2.93
C LEU A 343 -12.13 18.82 -1.61
N LEU A 344 -12.91 19.77 -1.05
CA LEU A 344 -12.63 20.37 0.25
C LEU A 344 -12.60 19.36 1.38
N THR A 345 -13.48 18.33 1.33
CA THR A 345 -13.44 17.21 2.27
C THR A 345 -12.10 16.48 2.22
N ILE A 346 -11.63 16.16 1.02
CA ILE A 346 -10.39 15.41 0.84
C ILE A 346 -9.18 16.23 1.28
N SER A 347 -9.11 17.53 0.88
CA SER A 347 -8.09 18.46 1.35
C SER A 347 -8.08 18.59 2.88
N ASN A 348 -9.26 18.76 3.50
CA ASN A 348 -9.37 18.83 4.96
C ASN A 348 -8.90 17.57 5.67
N LEU A 349 -9.20 16.37 5.16
CA LEU A 349 -8.67 15.12 5.72
C LEU A 349 -7.16 15.04 5.60
N LYS A 350 -6.57 15.49 4.48
CA LYS A 350 -5.12 15.60 4.29
C LYS A 350 -4.50 16.56 5.31
N ARG A 351 -5.11 17.73 5.53
CA ARG A 351 -4.68 18.78 6.48
C ARG A 351 -4.86 18.39 7.95
N MET A 352 -5.69 17.39 8.25
CA MET A 352 -5.85 16.83 9.60
C MET A 352 -4.78 15.78 9.95
N ARG A 353 -3.88 15.43 9.04
CA ARG A 353 -2.75 14.55 9.35
C ARG A 353 -1.85 15.19 10.39
N SER A 354 -1.35 14.38 11.30
CA SER A 354 -0.38 14.80 12.33
C SER A 354 0.59 13.67 12.63
N SER A 355 1.81 14.00 13.00
CA SER A 355 2.84 13.06 13.43
C SER A 355 3.44 13.52 14.77
N SER A 356 4.42 12.79 15.28
CA SER A 356 5.16 13.23 16.48
C SER A 356 5.88 14.57 16.27
N ASN A 357 6.20 14.91 15.03
CA ASN A 357 6.99 16.09 14.66
C ASN A 357 6.17 17.19 13.98
N GLU A 358 4.94 16.88 13.53
CA GLU A 358 4.11 17.80 12.76
C GLU A 358 2.68 17.81 13.28
N ALA A 359 2.21 18.99 13.65
CA ALA A 359 0.81 19.21 14.02
C ALA A 359 -0.07 19.29 12.76
N MET A 360 -1.36 18.96 12.91
CA MET A 360 -2.34 19.20 11.83
C MET A 360 -2.40 20.67 11.47
N THR A 361 -2.58 20.97 10.18
CA THR A 361 -2.61 22.36 9.65
C THR A 361 -4.01 22.95 9.60
N LEU A 362 -5.08 22.15 9.74
CA LEU A 362 -6.47 22.63 9.71
C LEU A 362 -6.93 23.10 11.10
N SER A 363 -7.16 24.40 11.24
CA SER A 363 -7.71 25.00 12.46
C SER A 363 -9.22 24.80 12.60
N ALA A 364 -9.76 25.02 13.80
CA ALA A 364 -11.20 24.98 14.05
C ALA A 364 -11.93 26.14 13.34
N ASP A 365 -11.33 27.32 13.34
CA ASP A 365 -11.91 28.53 12.75
C ASP A 365 -11.99 28.42 11.22
N GLU A 366 -10.95 27.92 10.57
CA GLU A 366 -10.98 27.64 9.13
C GLU A 366 -12.10 26.67 8.76
N LEU A 367 -12.25 25.56 9.53
CA LEU A 367 -13.32 24.60 9.28
C LEU A 367 -14.70 25.22 9.53
N ALA A 368 -14.84 26.11 10.52
CA ALA A 368 -16.10 26.81 10.81
C ALA A 368 -16.51 27.75 9.67
N VAL A 369 -15.57 28.49 9.07
CA VAL A 369 -15.83 29.37 7.92
C VAL A 369 -16.34 28.58 6.71
N GLN A 370 -15.89 27.33 6.53
CA GLN A 370 -16.28 26.48 5.41
C GLN A 370 -17.70 25.93 5.52
N LYS A 371 -18.40 26.07 6.66
CA LYS A 371 -19.71 25.45 6.94
C LYS A 371 -20.73 25.62 5.81
N ASN A 372 -20.81 26.81 5.23
CA ASN A 372 -21.81 27.11 4.20
C ASN A 372 -21.59 26.34 2.90
N GLN A 373 -20.33 25.94 2.60
CA GLN A 373 -20.02 25.11 1.43
C GLN A 373 -20.59 23.69 1.55
N PHE A 374 -20.84 23.22 2.77
CA PHE A 374 -21.40 21.88 3.05
C PHE A 374 -22.93 21.88 3.25
N SER A 375 -23.67 22.91 2.80
CA SER A 375 -25.11 23.01 3.00
C SER A 375 -25.90 21.79 2.49
N ALA A 376 -25.46 21.17 1.38
CA ALA A 376 -26.01 19.92 0.84
C ALA A 376 -25.42 18.64 1.47
N TYR A 377 -24.39 18.76 2.31
CA TYR A 377 -23.61 17.64 2.85
C TYR A 377 -23.41 17.78 4.37
N GLY A 378 -24.47 18.05 5.12
CA GLY A 378 -24.42 18.30 6.56
C GLY A 378 -23.79 17.16 7.38
N ASP A 379 -24.04 15.90 7.02
CA ASP A 379 -23.43 14.74 7.65
C ASP A 379 -21.92 14.64 7.44
N LEU A 380 -21.46 15.04 6.25
CA LEU A 380 -20.05 15.10 5.91
C LEU A 380 -19.33 16.20 6.70
N TYR A 381 -19.95 17.36 6.82
CA TYR A 381 -19.43 18.45 7.65
C TYR A 381 -19.35 18.05 9.13
N GLY A 382 -20.41 17.42 9.65
CA GLY A 382 -20.43 16.89 11.02
C GLY A 382 -19.33 15.85 11.27
N PHE A 383 -19.04 15.01 10.27
CA PHE A 383 -17.93 14.06 10.33
C PHE A 383 -16.56 14.77 10.36
N LEU A 384 -16.36 15.80 9.54
CA LEU A 384 -15.11 16.59 9.53
C LEU A 384 -14.88 17.29 10.87
N LEU A 385 -15.93 17.91 11.44
CA LEU A 385 -15.85 18.51 12.77
C LEU A 385 -15.42 17.50 13.84
N ALA A 386 -16.10 16.33 13.85
CA ALA A 386 -15.77 15.27 14.80
C ALA A 386 -14.36 14.72 14.62
N THR A 387 -13.92 14.54 13.36
CA THR A 387 -12.58 14.05 13.05
C THR A 387 -11.52 15.05 13.49
N ARG A 388 -11.71 16.33 13.20
CA ARG A 388 -10.80 17.40 13.63
C ARG A 388 -10.71 17.47 15.16
N SER A 389 -11.85 17.45 15.86
CA SER A 389 -11.91 17.43 17.33
C SER A 389 -11.21 16.18 17.92
N PHE A 390 -11.38 15.04 17.26
CA PHE A 390 -10.68 13.80 17.65
C PHE A 390 -9.16 13.93 17.47
N GLN A 391 -8.68 14.43 16.35
CA GLN A 391 -7.24 14.65 16.11
C GLN A 391 -6.65 15.69 17.06
N ALA A 392 -7.40 16.74 17.37
CA ALA A 392 -7.02 17.77 18.37
C ALA A 392 -7.10 17.29 19.82
N GLN A 393 -7.43 16.01 20.05
CA GLN A 393 -7.56 15.41 21.38
C GLN A 393 -8.54 16.15 22.31
N GLU A 394 -9.59 16.74 21.73
CA GLU A 394 -10.65 17.38 22.50
C GLU A 394 -11.38 16.38 23.42
N GLN A 395 -12.15 16.92 24.37
CA GLN A 395 -12.89 16.10 25.34
C GLN A 395 -13.83 15.11 24.64
N PRO A 396 -13.81 13.80 24.99
CA PRO A 396 -14.64 12.78 24.36
C PRO A 396 -16.14 13.12 24.32
N ALA A 397 -16.66 13.74 25.38
CA ALA A 397 -18.06 14.15 25.44
C ALA A 397 -18.44 15.16 24.36
N THR A 398 -17.52 16.04 23.95
CA THR A 398 -17.74 16.99 22.85
C THR A 398 -17.82 16.25 21.51
N ILE A 399 -16.91 15.32 21.26
CA ILE A 399 -16.85 14.53 20.03
C ILE A 399 -18.10 13.64 19.89
N LEU A 400 -18.52 12.96 20.97
CA LEU A 400 -19.66 12.08 20.97
C LEU A 400 -20.99 12.80 20.66
N ARG A 401 -21.11 14.08 20.99
CA ARG A 401 -22.29 14.90 20.60
C ARG A 401 -22.39 15.12 19.08
N LEU A 402 -21.25 15.13 18.38
CA LEU A 402 -21.20 15.25 16.92
C LEU A 402 -21.48 13.93 16.19
N LEU A 403 -21.42 12.81 16.91
CA LEU A 403 -21.51 11.46 16.37
C LEU A 403 -22.67 10.71 17.06
N PRO A 404 -23.93 10.90 16.66
CA PRO A 404 -25.06 10.13 17.18
C PRO A 404 -24.82 8.62 17.05
N ASP A 405 -25.33 7.86 18.02
CA ASP A 405 -25.26 6.41 18.03
C ASP A 405 -26.21 5.81 16.99
N ALA A 406 -25.65 5.18 15.97
CA ALA A 406 -26.35 4.45 14.93
C ALA A 406 -25.71 3.06 14.69
N ALA A 407 -25.18 2.44 15.76
CA ALA A 407 -24.49 1.13 15.66
C ALA A 407 -25.42 -0.04 15.31
N ARG A 408 -26.77 0.17 15.31
CA ARG A 408 -27.76 -0.86 15.03
C ARG A 408 -28.37 -0.78 13.64
N GLU A 409 -27.82 0.06 12.76
CA GLU A 409 -28.25 0.09 11.37
C GLU A 409 -27.96 -1.24 10.67
N SER A 410 -28.81 -1.61 9.72
CA SER A 410 -28.65 -2.86 8.97
C SER A 410 -27.53 -2.83 7.94
N ARG A 411 -27.13 -1.64 7.48
CA ARG A 411 -26.05 -1.39 6.50
C ARG A 411 -25.52 0.02 6.64
N TYR A 412 -24.26 0.20 6.24
CA TYR A 412 -23.57 1.49 6.28
C TYR A 412 -23.01 1.88 4.92
N THR A 413 -23.23 3.13 4.51
CA THR A 413 -22.34 3.79 3.54
C THR A 413 -20.95 4.02 4.18
N PRO A 414 -19.89 4.20 3.41
CA PRO A 414 -18.56 4.49 4.00
C PRO A 414 -18.55 5.69 4.95
N LEU A 415 -19.30 6.77 4.67
CA LEU A 415 -19.42 7.92 5.58
C LEU A 415 -20.14 7.55 6.88
N ALA A 416 -21.30 6.89 6.78
CA ALA A 416 -22.05 6.46 7.96
C ALA A 416 -21.21 5.51 8.82
N PHE A 417 -20.52 4.58 8.20
CA PHE A 417 -19.58 3.68 8.87
C PHE A 417 -18.43 4.44 9.54
N SER A 418 -17.81 5.39 8.83
CA SER A 418 -16.71 6.20 9.37
C SER A 418 -17.12 6.98 10.61
N ARG A 419 -18.33 7.51 10.63
CA ARG A 419 -18.91 8.19 11.82
C ARG A 419 -19.03 7.25 13.02
N GLN A 420 -19.48 6.00 12.79
CA GLN A 420 -19.61 5.03 13.87
C GLN A 420 -18.24 4.50 14.34
N VAL A 421 -17.30 4.25 13.45
CA VAL A 421 -15.94 3.85 13.85
C VAL A 421 -15.26 4.97 14.66
N LEU A 422 -15.40 6.23 14.23
CA LEU A 422 -14.88 7.39 14.99
C LEU A 422 -15.54 7.53 16.36
N ARG A 423 -16.85 7.23 16.46
CA ARG A 423 -17.55 7.13 17.74
C ARG A 423 -16.96 6.03 18.63
N GLY A 424 -16.74 4.83 18.09
CA GLY A 424 -16.11 3.72 18.82
C GLY A 424 -14.70 4.05 19.29
N MET A 425 -13.87 4.69 18.44
CA MET A 425 -12.56 5.19 18.84
C MET A 425 -12.64 6.24 19.97
N THR A 426 -13.67 7.09 19.94
CA THR A 426 -13.90 8.08 20.99
C THR A 426 -14.32 7.44 22.31
N LEU A 427 -15.17 6.40 22.27
CA LEU A 427 -15.52 5.59 23.45
C LEU A 427 -14.28 4.87 24.01
N SER A 428 -13.41 4.36 23.12
CA SER A 428 -12.15 3.75 23.50
C SER A 428 -11.25 4.73 24.26
N ARG A 429 -11.10 5.94 23.74
CA ARG A 429 -10.32 7.02 24.38
C ARG A 429 -10.91 7.42 25.74
N ALA A 430 -12.23 7.44 25.85
CA ALA A 430 -12.94 7.72 27.10
C ALA A 430 -12.86 6.56 28.12
N SER A 431 -12.36 5.39 27.73
CA SER A 431 -12.45 4.15 28.50
C SER A 431 -13.91 3.81 28.89
N ASP A 432 -14.85 4.07 28.01
CA ASP A 432 -16.28 3.88 28.26
C ASP A 432 -16.59 2.40 28.53
N PRO A 433 -17.34 2.06 29.57
CA PRO A 433 -17.67 0.68 29.88
C PRO A 433 -18.52 0.00 28.78
N ASN A 434 -19.26 0.76 28.01
CA ASN A 434 -20.12 0.25 26.93
C ASN A 434 -19.38 0.06 25.61
N GLU A 435 -18.10 0.43 25.50
CA GLU A 435 -17.29 0.34 24.26
C GLU A 435 -17.41 -1.02 23.57
N ALA A 436 -17.27 -2.12 24.34
CA ALA A 436 -17.35 -3.46 23.76
C ALA A 436 -18.77 -3.81 23.26
N GLY A 437 -19.80 -3.33 23.93
CA GLY A 437 -21.19 -3.45 23.50
C GLY A 437 -21.41 -2.74 22.17
N PHE A 438 -20.94 -1.52 22.06
CA PHE A 438 -21.03 -0.71 20.85
C PHE A 438 -20.35 -1.38 19.65
N TRP A 439 -19.10 -1.86 19.80
CA TRP A 439 -18.41 -2.58 18.71
C TRP A 439 -19.17 -3.83 18.27
N ARG A 440 -19.77 -4.58 19.22
CA ARG A 440 -20.55 -5.77 18.88
C ARG A 440 -21.85 -5.44 18.12
N GLU A 441 -22.51 -4.34 18.45
CA GLU A 441 -23.70 -3.87 17.75
C GLU A 441 -23.34 -3.44 16.32
N LEU A 442 -22.25 -2.71 16.16
CA LEU A 442 -21.76 -2.23 14.85
C LEU A 442 -21.43 -3.37 13.86
N LEU A 443 -21.03 -4.54 14.37
CA LEU A 443 -20.77 -5.72 13.53
C LEU A 443 -22.00 -6.15 12.71
N GLY A 444 -23.21 -5.95 13.24
CA GLY A 444 -24.46 -6.40 12.62
C GLY A 444 -24.74 -5.79 11.25
N GLY A 445 -24.40 -4.52 11.05
CA GLY A 445 -24.63 -3.81 9.78
C GLY A 445 -23.34 -3.58 8.97
N SER A 446 -22.20 -4.03 9.48
CA SER A 446 -20.92 -3.87 8.80
C SER A 446 -20.76 -4.88 7.67
N SER A 447 -20.33 -4.44 6.49
CA SER A 447 -20.13 -5.32 5.35
C SER A 447 -19.03 -6.37 5.66
N PRO A 448 -19.27 -7.67 5.34
CA PRO A 448 -18.45 -8.77 5.82
C PRO A 448 -16.99 -8.71 5.41
N THR A 449 -16.72 -8.31 4.17
CA THR A 449 -15.36 -8.33 3.62
C THR A 449 -14.63 -7.00 3.78
N PHE A 450 -15.34 -5.90 3.92
CA PHE A 450 -14.75 -4.57 3.86
C PHE A 450 -14.75 -3.83 5.20
N GLN A 451 -15.92 -3.72 5.87
CA GLN A 451 -16.07 -2.93 7.09
C GLN A 451 -15.84 -3.76 8.36
N ARG A 452 -16.35 -4.99 8.37
CA ARG A 452 -16.32 -5.87 9.53
C ARG A 452 -14.93 -6.08 10.13
N PRO A 453 -13.84 -6.31 9.34
CA PRO A 453 -12.51 -6.49 9.93
C PRO A 453 -12.03 -5.31 10.77
N LEU A 454 -12.37 -4.07 10.37
CA LEU A 454 -12.04 -2.87 11.15
C LEU A 454 -12.82 -2.80 12.48
N VAL A 455 -14.08 -3.24 12.49
CA VAL A 455 -14.89 -3.32 13.74
C VAL A 455 -14.34 -4.41 14.65
N GLU A 456 -13.93 -5.54 14.09
CA GLU A 456 -13.26 -6.63 14.83
C GLU A 456 -11.94 -6.16 15.44
N LEU A 457 -11.16 -5.32 14.74
CA LEU A 457 -9.96 -4.66 15.29
C LEU A 457 -10.32 -3.81 16.51
N GLY A 458 -11.38 -2.98 16.44
CA GLY A 458 -11.84 -2.17 17.56
C GLY A 458 -12.24 -3.02 18.78
N LEU A 459 -13.03 -4.06 18.56
CA LEU A 459 -13.43 -4.99 19.62
C LEU A 459 -12.26 -5.75 20.22
N ALA A 460 -11.34 -6.25 19.40
CA ALA A 460 -10.13 -6.94 19.83
C ALA A 460 -9.20 -6.03 20.65
N THR A 461 -9.02 -4.78 20.20
CA THR A 461 -8.25 -3.76 20.93
C THR A 461 -8.86 -3.48 22.32
N ARG A 462 -10.20 -3.47 22.42
CA ARG A 462 -10.88 -3.34 23.71
C ARG A 462 -10.70 -4.58 24.61
N TRP A 463 -10.85 -5.78 24.04
CA TRP A 463 -10.79 -7.02 24.80
C TRP A 463 -9.36 -7.36 25.26
N GLN A 464 -8.33 -7.01 24.51
CA GLN A 464 -6.93 -7.24 24.95
C GLN A 464 -6.54 -6.46 26.22
N ARG A 465 -7.25 -5.36 26.54
CA ARG A 465 -6.98 -4.52 27.72
C ARG A 465 -7.57 -5.08 29.01
N GLY A 466 -8.43 -6.10 28.94
CA GLY A 466 -9.17 -6.65 30.06
C GLY A 466 -9.11 -8.18 30.14
N PRO A 467 -9.91 -8.76 31.05
CA PRO A 467 -9.93 -10.21 31.24
C PRO A 467 -10.53 -11.00 30.09
N LYS A 468 -11.05 -10.31 29.07
CA LYS A 468 -11.79 -10.92 27.94
C LYS A 468 -10.91 -11.26 26.73
N LEU A 469 -9.58 -11.24 26.86
CA LEU A 469 -8.69 -11.66 25.78
C LEU A 469 -8.99 -13.09 25.30
N SER A 470 -9.35 -14.00 26.22
CA SER A 470 -9.74 -15.37 25.90
C SER A 470 -11.00 -15.46 25.01
N ASP A 471 -11.92 -14.50 25.13
CA ASP A 471 -13.17 -14.50 24.39
C ASP A 471 -12.93 -14.33 22.87
N ILE A 472 -11.81 -13.70 22.49
CA ILE A 472 -11.37 -13.59 21.08
C ILE A 472 -11.17 -14.98 20.46
N PHE A 473 -10.72 -15.93 21.27
CA PHE A 473 -10.37 -17.28 20.85
C PHE A 473 -11.44 -18.33 21.19
N ALA A 474 -12.53 -17.92 21.83
CA ALA A 474 -13.61 -18.80 22.19
C ALA A 474 -14.42 -19.24 20.95
N PRO A 475 -15.05 -20.44 20.97
CA PRO A 475 -16.00 -20.84 19.95
C PRO A 475 -17.11 -19.80 19.82
N GLY A 476 -17.46 -19.44 18.57
CA GLY A 476 -18.48 -18.40 18.32
C GLY A 476 -18.03 -16.96 18.58
N SER A 477 -16.74 -16.72 18.76
CA SER A 477 -16.20 -15.36 18.86
C SER A 477 -16.61 -14.50 17.65
N PRO A 478 -17.06 -13.26 17.87
CA PRO A 478 -17.32 -12.35 16.77
C PRO A 478 -16.06 -11.83 16.09
N VAL A 479 -14.86 -12.00 16.70
CA VAL A 479 -13.57 -11.66 16.10
C VAL A 479 -13.10 -12.84 15.26
N THR A 480 -13.29 -12.75 13.95
CA THR A 480 -12.99 -13.82 12.97
C THR A 480 -11.86 -13.46 12.04
N ASP A 481 -11.39 -12.21 12.04
CA ASP A 481 -10.25 -11.78 11.24
C ASP A 481 -8.97 -12.51 11.67
N THR A 482 -8.39 -13.24 10.72
CA THR A 482 -7.25 -14.12 10.99
C THR A 482 -6.01 -13.33 11.37
N SER A 483 -5.75 -12.20 10.72
CA SER A 483 -4.56 -11.38 11.00
C SER A 483 -4.61 -10.77 12.40
N THR A 484 -5.78 -10.30 12.84
CA THR A 484 -6.05 -9.83 14.21
C THR A 484 -5.78 -10.92 15.24
N ARG A 485 -6.27 -12.14 14.99
CA ARG A 485 -6.10 -13.28 15.89
C ARG A 485 -4.64 -13.74 15.93
N GLU A 486 -4.00 -13.88 14.78
CA GLU A 486 -2.59 -14.25 14.66
C GLU A 486 -1.68 -13.28 15.41
N LEU A 487 -1.91 -11.96 15.26
CA LEU A 487 -1.15 -10.94 15.98
C LEU A 487 -1.27 -11.10 17.50
N LEU A 488 -2.48 -11.34 18.00
CA LEU A 488 -2.70 -11.51 19.43
C LEU A 488 -2.14 -12.83 19.97
N LEU A 489 -2.16 -13.91 19.20
CA LEU A 489 -1.47 -15.16 19.56
C LEU A 489 0.03 -14.93 19.69
N GLN A 490 0.62 -14.15 18.80
CA GLN A 490 2.04 -13.81 18.87
C GLN A 490 2.39 -12.98 20.10
N THR A 491 1.59 -11.95 20.39
CA THR A 491 2.00 -10.87 21.28
C THR A 491 1.38 -10.92 22.67
N ARG A 492 0.07 -11.24 22.78
CA ARG A 492 -0.72 -11.04 23.99
C ARG A 492 -1.22 -12.32 24.65
N ALA A 493 -1.33 -13.41 23.88
CA ALA A 493 -1.93 -14.63 24.37
C ALA A 493 -1.13 -15.26 25.53
N THR A 494 -1.87 -15.70 26.56
CA THR A 494 -1.29 -16.45 27.68
C THR A 494 -0.92 -17.87 27.26
N PRO A 495 -0.03 -18.57 28.00
CA PRO A 495 0.29 -19.97 27.71
C PRO A 495 -0.93 -20.88 27.65
N ALA A 496 -1.98 -20.60 28.43
CA ALA A 496 -3.23 -21.34 28.41
C ALA A 496 -3.98 -21.16 27.08
N ILE A 497 -4.08 -19.92 26.59
CA ILE A 497 -4.71 -19.62 25.28
C ILE A 497 -3.89 -20.24 24.15
N LEU A 498 -2.58 -20.08 24.15
CA LEU A 498 -1.68 -20.62 23.14
C LEU A 498 -1.79 -22.15 23.05
N ARG A 499 -1.74 -22.83 24.21
CA ARG A 499 -1.85 -24.29 24.27
C ARG A 499 -3.22 -24.79 23.79
N ALA A 500 -4.30 -24.10 24.17
CA ALA A 500 -5.64 -24.43 23.70
C ALA A 500 -5.75 -24.24 22.18
N ALA A 501 -5.25 -23.13 21.64
CA ALA A 501 -5.28 -22.87 20.20
C ALA A 501 -4.45 -23.87 19.40
N ALA A 502 -3.25 -24.25 19.87
CA ALA A 502 -2.39 -25.24 19.22
C ALA A 502 -3.02 -26.65 19.16
N ARG A 503 -3.83 -27.00 20.15
CA ARG A 503 -4.49 -28.33 20.25
C ARG A 503 -5.84 -28.42 19.56
N ASP A 504 -6.43 -27.32 19.13
CA ASP A 504 -7.77 -27.28 18.58
C ASP A 504 -7.75 -27.60 17.06
N PRO A 505 -8.16 -28.81 16.63
CA PRO A 505 -8.13 -29.20 15.21
C PRO A 505 -9.16 -28.45 14.36
N SER A 506 -10.14 -27.76 14.96
CA SER A 506 -11.13 -26.96 14.24
C SER A 506 -10.56 -25.66 13.72
N ARG A 507 -9.38 -25.22 14.21
CA ARG A 507 -8.72 -24.00 13.77
C ARG A 507 -7.89 -24.23 12.49
N PRO A 508 -7.71 -23.18 11.69
CA PRO A 508 -6.76 -23.22 10.58
C PRO A 508 -5.37 -23.68 11.03
N LEU A 509 -4.70 -24.50 10.22
CA LEU A 509 -3.38 -25.03 10.53
C LEU A 509 -2.40 -23.89 10.89
N ARG A 510 -2.40 -22.82 10.10
CA ARG A 510 -1.54 -21.66 10.33
C ARG A 510 -1.76 -21.02 11.72
N GLU A 511 -3.01 -20.85 12.17
CA GLU A 511 -3.31 -20.29 13.50
C GLU A 511 -2.79 -21.22 14.61
N ARG A 512 -2.91 -22.54 14.44
CA ARG A 512 -2.39 -23.54 15.39
C ARG A 512 -0.86 -23.52 15.46
N ASP A 513 -0.22 -23.43 14.31
CA ASP A 513 1.25 -23.42 14.22
C ASP A 513 1.83 -22.11 14.80
N ILE A 514 1.21 -20.97 14.56
CA ILE A 514 1.57 -19.70 15.20
C ILE A 514 1.42 -19.80 16.72
N ALA A 515 0.32 -20.40 17.19
CA ALA A 515 0.09 -20.57 18.63
C ALA A 515 1.14 -21.50 19.25
N LEU A 516 1.46 -22.62 18.60
CA LEU A 516 2.47 -23.57 19.07
C LEU A 516 3.87 -22.96 19.07
N PHE A 517 4.26 -22.28 17.97
CA PHE A 517 5.55 -21.61 17.88
C PHE A 517 5.69 -20.54 18.96
N SER A 518 4.68 -19.69 19.12
CA SER A 518 4.67 -18.64 20.14
C SER A 518 4.74 -19.21 21.55
N LEU A 519 4.03 -20.29 21.82
CA LEU A 519 4.08 -20.98 23.11
C LEU A 519 5.50 -21.47 23.42
N LEU A 520 6.10 -22.25 22.55
CA LEU A 520 7.41 -22.86 22.75
C LEU A 520 8.52 -21.79 22.82
N PHE A 521 8.49 -20.82 21.92
CA PHE A 521 9.46 -19.72 21.90
C PHE A 521 9.42 -18.91 23.22
N LYS A 522 8.22 -18.50 23.67
CA LYS A 522 8.06 -17.72 24.89
C LYS A 522 8.41 -18.54 26.15
N GLN A 523 8.11 -19.83 26.17
CA GLN A 523 8.52 -20.70 27.28
C GLN A 523 10.04 -20.77 27.44
N LEU A 524 10.78 -20.89 26.32
CA LEU A 524 12.24 -20.84 26.36
C LEU A 524 12.75 -19.47 26.81
N ASN A 525 12.20 -18.40 26.21
CA ASN A 525 12.61 -17.03 26.50
C ASN A 525 12.33 -16.59 27.95
N HIS A 526 11.24 -17.09 28.55
CA HIS A 526 10.86 -16.74 29.93
C HIS A 526 11.33 -17.76 30.97
N GLY A 527 12.18 -18.72 30.59
CA GLY A 527 12.73 -19.70 31.51
C GLY A 527 11.73 -20.77 31.99
N ALA A 528 10.58 -20.90 31.32
CA ALA A 528 9.56 -21.91 31.63
C ALA A 528 9.92 -23.27 31.02
N TYR A 529 11.15 -23.73 31.26
CA TYR A 529 11.75 -24.91 30.60
C TYR A 529 11.00 -26.22 30.89
N ALA A 530 10.44 -26.37 32.10
CA ALA A 530 9.65 -27.55 32.44
C ALA A 530 8.33 -27.64 31.65
N ASP A 531 7.70 -26.48 31.35
CA ASP A 531 6.51 -26.42 30.51
C ASP A 531 6.86 -26.63 29.05
N PHE A 532 7.99 -26.05 28.59
CA PHE A 532 8.51 -26.29 27.25
C PHE A 532 8.69 -27.79 26.97
N THR A 533 9.33 -28.53 27.86
CA THR A 533 9.55 -29.97 27.65
C THR A 533 8.25 -30.77 27.55
N LYS A 534 7.19 -30.35 28.23
CA LYS A 534 5.85 -30.97 28.12
C LYS A 534 5.16 -30.61 26.79
N ASP A 535 5.22 -29.33 26.40
CA ASP A 535 4.51 -28.86 25.24
C ASP A 535 5.25 -29.16 23.92
N LEU A 536 6.55 -29.47 23.97
CA LEU A 536 7.34 -29.92 22.82
C LEU A 536 6.73 -31.17 22.15
N ALA A 537 6.03 -32.00 22.90
CA ALA A 537 5.32 -33.18 22.38
C ALA A 537 4.17 -32.81 21.42
N LEU A 538 3.76 -31.55 21.34
CA LEU A 538 2.76 -31.07 20.39
C LEU A 538 3.34 -30.81 18.99
N VAL A 539 4.67 -30.80 18.83
CA VAL A 539 5.32 -30.56 17.54
C VAL A 539 5.14 -31.81 16.65
N PRO A 540 4.51 -31.66 15.46
CA PRO A 540 4.37 -32.75 14.52
C PRO A 540 5.74 -33.29 14.04
N THR A 541 5.83 -34.59 13.79
CA THR A 541 7.09 -35.19 13.34
C THR A 541 7.54 -34.76 11.95
N ASP A 542 6.61 -34.35 11.13
CA ASP A 542 6.77 -33.84 9.75
C ASP A 542 6.74 -32.34 9.65
N ALA A 543 6.76 -31.64 10.78
CA ALA A 543 6.70 -30.18 10.81
C ALA A 543 7.88 -29.52 10.08
N ASP A 544 7.58 -28.38 9.43
CA ASP A 544 8.58 -27.53 8.77
C ASP A 544 9.63 -27.02 9.78
N ASN A 545 10.91 -27.14 9.41
CA ASN A 545 12.05 -26.76 10.25
C ASN A 545 13.01 -25.78 9.56
N ARG A 546 12.53 -25.02 8.55
CA ARG A 546 13.35 -24.00 7.88
C ARG A 546 13.81 -22.93 8.87
N THR A 547 15.05 -22.47 8.69
CA THR A 547 15.64 -21.36 9.46
C THR A 547 15.40 -20.03 8.77
N GLY A 548 15.68 -18.91 9.44
CA GLY A 548 15.58 -17.56 8.86
C GLY A 548 14.20 -16.94 8.94
N LEU A 549 13.44 -17.25 9.98
CA LEU A 549 12.15 -16.62 10.26
C LEU A 549 12.33 -15.17 10.74
N TRP A 550 11.87 -14.21 9.95
CA TRP A 550 11.88 -12.78 10.30
C TRP A 550 10.54 -12.34 10.91
N SER A 551 9.45 -12.81 10.31
CA SER A 551 8.09 -12.57 10.78
C SER A 551 7.19 -13.72 10.36
N PHE A 552 6.01 -13.83 10.97
CA PHE A 552 5.01 -14.80 10.50
C PHE A 552 4.26 -14.33 9.25
N ALA A 553 4.21 -13.02 8.99
CA ALA A 553 3.41 -12.44 7.92
C ALA A 553 3.82 -12.98 6.53
N ASP A 554 5.12 -13.11 6.29
CA ASP A 554 5.68 -13.45 4.98
C ASP A 554 5.89 -14.97 4.79
N GLN A 555 5.47 -15.79 5.76
CA GLN A 555 5.69 -17.24 5.72
C GLN A 555 4.41 -17.98 5.34
N ALA A 556 4.50 -18.80 4.30
CA ALA A 556 3.40 -19.70 3.91
C ALA A 556 3.16 -20.79 4.98
N THR A 557 4.25 -21.27 5.61
CA THR A 557 4.23 -22.25 6.69
C THR A 557 5.05 -21.77 7.89
N ILE A 558 4.65 -22.14 9.08
CA ILE A 558 5.33 -21.77 10.32
C ILE A 558 6.28 -22.90 10.75
N PRO A 559 7.58 -22.64 10.92
CA PRO A 559 8.57 -23.69 11.11
C PRO A 559 8.61 -24.20 12.56
N VAL A 560 7.52 -24.77 13.06
CA VAL A 560 7.45 -25.34 14.43
C VAL A 560 8.41 -26.51 14.62
N GLY A 561 8.82 -27.18 13.54
CA GLY A 561 9.80 -28.26 13.56
C GLY A 561 11.19 -27.83 14.01
N LEU A 562 11.52 -26.54 13.98
CA LEU A 562 12.78 -26.01 14.51
C LEU A 562 13.02 -26.40 15.98
N PHE A 563 11.97 -26.47 16.80
CA PHE A 563 12.10 -26.84 18.20
C PHE A 563 12.50 -28.30 18.43
N SER A 564 12.31 -29.16 17.46
CA SER A 564 12.70 -30.58 17.52
C SER A 564 13.89 -30.94 16.61
N LYS A 565 14.07 -30.21 15.51
CA LYS A 565 15.04 -30.51 14.45
C LYS A 565 15.89 -29.30 14.08
N GLY A 566 16.10 -28.36 15.00
CA GLY A 566 16.88 -27.16 14.74
C GLY A 566 18.36 -27.45 14.47
N THR A 567 19.03 -26.48 13.86
CA THR A 567 20.45 -26.54 13.52
C THR A 567 21.33 -26.33 14.73
N TRP A 568 22.42 -27.07 14.79
CA TRP A 568 23.48 -26.96 15.80
C TRP A 568 24.85 -26.76 15.14
N GLY A 569 25.79 -26.15 15.85
CA GLY A 569 27.15 -25.97 15.38
C GLY A 569 28.10 -27.06 15.89
N ASP A 570 29.18 -27.30 15.15
CA ASP A 570 30.16 -28.31 15.49
C ASP A 570 31.25 -27.81 16.47
N GLU A 571 31.47 -26.49 16.50
CA GLU A 571 32.54 -25.86 17.30
C GLU A 571 32.30 -25.92 18.82
N PHE A 572 31.03 -25.82 19.22
CA PHE A 572 30.59 -25.92 20.61
C PHE A 572 29.51 -26.98 20.72
N VAL A 573 29.90 -28.19 21.05
CA VAL A 573 29.02 -29.36 21.03
C VAL A 573 27.93 -29.22 22.10
N CYS A 574 26.68 -29.22 21.64
CA CYS A 574 25.47 -29.13 22.46
C CYS A 574 24.61 -30.39 22.34
N PRO A 575 23.91 -30.79 23.40
CA PRO A 575 22.84 -31.77 23.28
C PRO A 575 21.64 -31.18 22.52
N SER A 576 20.71 -32.04 22.10
CA SER A 576 19.45 -31.59 21.49
C SER A 576 18.67 -30.63 22.39
N LEU A 577 17.78 -29.80 21.79
CA LEU A 577 17.07 -28.77 22.52
C LEU A 577 16.19 -29.33 23.67
N ASP A 578 15.56 -30.48 23.48
CA ASP A 578 14.79 -31.17 24.53
C ASP A 578 15.65 -31.50 25.75
N ARG A 579 16.87 -32.02 25.52
CA ARG A 579 17.83 -32.33 26.60
C ARG A 579 18.39 -31.08 27.24
N THR A 580 18.68 -30.04 26.44
CA THR A 580 19.10 -28.73 26.92
C THR A 580 18.03 -28.11 27.83
N ALA A 581 16.78 -28.05 27.37
CA ALA A 581 15.67 -27.54 28.16
C ALA A 581 15.40 -28.39 29.42
N ALA A 582 15.51 -29.72 29.33
CA ALA A 582 15.37 -30.57 30.49
C ALA A 582 16.49 -30.37 31.54
N ALA A 583 17.71 -30.05 31.12
CA ALA A 583 18.80 -29.66 32.02
C ALA A 583 18.51 -28.34 32.73
N LEU A 584 18.05 -27.31 31.97
CA LEU A 584 17.65 -26.03 32.51
C LEU A 584 16.41 -26.13 33.42
N ALA A 585 15.48 -27.02 33.13
CA ALA A 585 14.32 -27.29 34.01
C ALA A 585 14.73 -27.82 35.39
N ARG A 586 15.77 -28.66 35.44
CA ARG A 586 16.34 -29.19 36.72
C ARG A 586 17.21 -28.16 37.42
N ASN A 587 18.03 -27.45 36.67
CA ASN A 587 18.93 -26.42 37.17
C ASN A 587 19.00 -25.23 36.19
N PRO A 588 18.25 -24.14 36.40
CA PRO A 588 18.29 -22.96 35.56
C PRO A 588 19.69 -22.32 35.44
N ARG A 589 20.62 -22.67 36.32
CA ARG A 589 22.03 -22.23 36.32
C ARG A 589 22.97 -23.27 35.70
N ASP A 590 22.49 -24.26 34.99
CA ASP A 590 23.34 -25.15 34.22
C ASP A 590 24.05 -24.35 33.13
N ARG A 591 25.33 -24.03 33.34
CA ARG A 591 26.11 -23.12 32.47
C ARG A 591 26.27 -23.67 31.06
N LYS A 592 26.45 -24.98 30.91
CA LYS A 592 26.52 -25.61 29.59
C LYS A 592 25.20 -25.49 28.85
N ALA A 593 24.09 -25.78 29.52
CA ALA A 593 22.77 -25.69 28.91
C ALA A 593 22.37 -24.25 28.58
N GLN A 594 22.76 -23.26 29.38
CA GLN A 594 22.54 -21.83 29.05
C GLN A 594 23.27 -21.45 27.76
N LEU A 595 24.54 -21.81 27.59
CA LEU A 595 25.31 -21.54 26.39
C LEU A 595 24.72 -22.29 25.17
N CYS A 596 24.29 -23.53 25.36
CA CYS A 596 23.63 -24.28 24.30
C CYS A 596 22.29 -23.65 23.87
N LEU A 597 21.49 -23.12 24.79
CA LEU A 597 20.28 -22.38 24.47
C LEU A 597 20.61 -21.10 23.67
N GLY A 598 21.67 -20.38 24.06
CA GLY A 598 22.16 -19.23 23.32
C GLY A 598 22.59 -19.57 21.87
N ASP A 599 23.28 -20.68 21.69
CA ASP A 599 23.66 -21.16 20.36
C ASP A 599 22.46 -21.60 19.52
N PHE A 600 21.48 -22.25 20.15
CA PHE A 600 20.24 -22.58 19.45
C PHE A 600 19.55 -21.34 18.91
N TYR A 601 19.44 -20.27 19.69
CA TYR A 601 18.85 -19.00 19.23
C TYR A 601 19.63 -18.42 18.05
N ARG A 602 20.95 -18.35 18.17
CA ARG A 602 21.83 -17.80 17.12
C ARG A 602 21.73 -18.56 15.80
N LEU A 603 21.77 -19.89 15.87
CA LEU A 603 21.85 -20.75 14.68
C LEU A 603 20.50 -20.92 13.98
N ASN A 604 19.40 -20.68 14.68
CA ASN A 604 18.05 -20.88 14.14
C ASN A 604 17.31 -19.54 13.88
N GLY A 605 18.01 -18.39 13.98
CA GLY A 605 17.46 -17.09 13.60
C GLY A 605 16.51 -16.47 14.63
N PHE A 606 16.58 -16.88 15.90
CA PHE A 606 15.68 -16.39 16.95
C PHE A 606 16.12 -15.04 17.55
N ASP A 607 17.31 -14.56 17.24
CA ASP A 607 17.83 -13.29 17.78
C ASP A 607 17.01 -12.07 17.31
N GLY A 608 16.65 -12.01 16.04
CA GLY A 608 15.86 -10.93 15.47
C GLY A 608 14.34 -11.16 15.52
N PHE A 609 13.90 -12.32 16.00
CA PHE A 609 12.50 -12.68 16.02
C PHE A 609 11.79 -12.13 17.24
N ARG A 610 10.70 -11.40 17.04
CA ARG A 610 9.97 -10.69 18.10
C ARG A 610 8.54 -11.14 18.20
N LEU A 611 8.15 -11.60 19.38
CA LEU A 611 6.77 -11.91 19.76
C LEU A 611 6.24 -11.01 20.88
N PHE A 612 6.87 -9.86 21.08
CA PHE A 612 6.51 -8.94 22.16
C PHE A 612 6.60 -7.51 21.65
N ARG A 613 5.59 -6.70 21.94
CA ARG A 613 5.52 -5.28 21.56
C ARG A 613 5.27 -4.44 22.82
N PRO A 614 6.33 -3.90 23.46
CA PRO A 614 6.16 -2.99 24.58
C PRO A 614 5.50 -1.70 24.11
N GLY A 615 4.70 -1.08 24.97
CA GLY A 615 4.07 0.21 24.66
C GLY A 615 2.64 0.33 25.17
N PRO A 616 1.98 1.46 24.90
CA PRO A 616 0.63 1.72 25.36
C PRO A 616 -0.39 0.80 24.66
N THR A 617 -1.31 0.24 25.46
CA THR A 617 -2.37 -0.66 24.95
C THR A 617 -3.63 0.05 24.50
N ALA A 618 -3.75 1.35 24.75
CA ALA A 618 -5.02 2.06 24.60
C ALA A 618 -5.55 2.08 23.15
N ASP A 619 -4.66 2.18 22.17
CA ASP A 619 -5.00 2.40 20.79
C ASP A 619 -4.37 1.36 19.83
N TYR A 620 -3.41 0.57 20.31
CA TYR A 620 -2.68 -0.41 19.50
C TYR A 620 -3.04 -1.86 19.83
N LEU A 621 -3.40 -2.62 18.82
CA LEU A 621 -3.54 -4.06 18.94
C LEU A 621 -2.15 -4.71 19.03
N GLY A 622 -2.03 -5.69 19.93
CA GLY A 622 -0.80 -6.46 20.13
C GLY A 622 0.23 -5.78 21.04
N TYR A 623 0.05 -4.53 21.41
CA TYR A 623 0.93 -3.82 22.34
C TYR A 623 0.55 -4.07 23.82
N GLY A 624 1.53 -3.97 24.68
CA GLY A 624 1.35 -4.07 26.15
C GLY A 624 2.20 -5.18 26.77
N PRO A 625 1.93 -5.56 28.05
CA PRO A 625 2.68 -6.62 28.71
C PRO A 625 2.54 -7.96 27.99
N ASP A 626 3.62 -8.73 27.96
CA ASP A 626 3.58 -10.10 27.43
C ASP A 626 2.55 -10.93 28.22
N GLY A 627 1.85 -11.81 27.52
CA GLY A 627 0.92 -12.76 28.14
C GLY A 627 1.61 -13.86 28.95
N VAL A 628 2.94 -13.97 28.85
CA VAL A 628 3.76 -14.93 29.59
C VAL A 628 4.41 -14.25 30.81
N PRO A 629 4.30 -14.81 32.02
CA PRO A 629 4.92 -14.25 33.23
C PRO A 629 6.45 -14.21 33.15
N GLY A 630 7.05 -13.23 33.82
CA GLY A 630 8.49 -13.08 33.91
C GLY A 630 9.09 -12.14 32.86
N ARG A 631 10.40 -11.94 32.93
CA ARG A 631 11.17 -11.16 31.97
C ARG A 631 11.69 -12.08 30.86
N ALA A 632 11.57 -11.67 29.63
CA ALA A 632 12.22 -12.37 28.53
C ALA A 632 13.75 -12.29 28.69
N LEU A 633 14.42 -13.45 28.53
CA LEU A 633 15.86 -13.60 28.54
C LEU A 633 16.36 -13.57 27.09
N TYR A 634 17.33 -12.72 26.85
CA TYR A 634 18.05 -12.68 25.59
C TYR A 634 19.35 -13.44 25.65
N ARG A 635 19.96 -13.71 24.52
CA ARG A 635 21.20 -14.47 24.43
C ARG A 635 22.34 -13.84 25.25
N GLU A 636 22.44 -12.51 25.30
CA GLU A 636 23.42 -11.81 26.10
C GLU A 636 23.22 -12.02 27.61
N ASP A 637 21.96 -12.11 28.06
CA ASP A 637 21.67 -12.43 29.49
C ASP A 637 22.30 -13.76 29.88
N LEU A 638 22.13 -14.79 29.03
CA LEU A 638 22.70 -16.12 29.25
C LEU A 638 24.23 -16.08 29.32
N TYR A 639 24.87 -15.35 28.43
CA TYR A 639 26.34 -15.19 28.47
C TYR A 639 26.81 -14.43 29.71
N ASN A 640 26.15 -13.34 30.07
CA ASN A 640 26.48 -12.55 31.24
C ASN A 640 26.36 -13.35 32.55
N GLU A 641 25.37 -14.24 32.69
CA GLU A 641 25.26 -15.12 33.83
C GLU A 641 26.42 -16.10 33.93
N VAL A 642 26.89 -16.67 32.81
CA VAL A 642 28.05 -17.58 32.80
C VAL A 642 29.34 -16.81 33.11
N ILE A 643 29.52 -15.61 32.54
CA ILE A 643 30.69 -14.76 32.79
C ILE A 643 30.75 -14.32 34.27
N ALA A 644 29.61 -14.02 34.89
CA ALA A 644 29.54 -13.61 36.30
C ALA A 644 29.86 -14.76 37.25
N ASP A 645 29.62 -16.01 36.87
CA ASP A 645 29.88 -17.18 37.68
C ASP A 645 31.37 -17.58 37.64
N ARG A 646 32.10 -17.17 38.67
CA ARG A 646 33.52 -17.46 38.83
C ARG A 646 33.83 -18.96 39.04
N SER A 647 32.84 -19.75 39.41
CA SER A 647 32.96 -21.20 39.62
C SER A 647 32.67 -22.01 38.37
N ALA A 648 32.17 -21.35 37.29
CA ALA A 648 31.93 -22.02 36.04
C ALA A 648 33.23 -22.59 35.41
N PRO A 649 33.18 -23.74 34.74
CA PRO A 649 34.33 -24.31 34.03
C PRO A 649 34.99 -23.32 33.10
N ALA A 650 36.31 -23.38 33.01
CA ALA A 650 37.14 -22.43 32.29
C ALA A 650 36.79 -22.37 30.77
N ASP A 651 36.50 -23.50 30.17
CA ASP A 651 36.09 -23.65 28.78
C ASP A 651 34.72 -22.97 28.50
N LEU A 652 33.76 -23.11 29.41
CA LEU A 652 32.44 -22.49 29.32
C LEU A 652 32.53 -20.97 29.45
N ARG A 653 33.36 -20.49 30.43
CA ARG A 653 33.58 -19.04 30.57
C ARG A 653 34.30 -18.43 29.36
N ALA A 654 35.29 -19.13 28.82
CA ALA A 654 35.97 -18.67 27.62
C ALA A 654 35.00 -18.55 26.44
N TYR A 655 34.12 -19.52 26.27
CA TYR A 655 33.09 -19.49 25.23
C TYR A 655 32.09 -18.34 25.46
N ALA A 656 31.60 -18.16 26.69
CA ALA A 656 30.69 -17.07 27.03
C ALA A 656 31.31 -15.69 26.73
N LEU A 657 32.56 -15.46 27.13
CA LEU A 657 33.29 -14.21 26.84
C LEU A 657 33.43 -13.97 25.31
N TYR A 658 33.78 -15.00 24.56
CA TYR A 658 33.85 -14.95 23.13
C TYR A 658 32.52 -14.54 22.51
N ARG A 659 31.44 -15.22 22.86
CA ARG A 659 30.10 -14.93 22.33
C ARG A 659 29.57 -13.56 22.77
N ALA A 660 29.83 -13.13 23.99
CA ALA A 660 29.42 -11.79 24.46
C ALA A 660 30.11 -10.66 23.65
N VAL A 661 31.40 -10.81 23.29
CA VAL A 661 32.07 -9.86 22.41
C VAL A 661 31.52 -9.95 20.99
N MET A 662 31.29 -11.17 20.47
CA MET A 662 30.76 -11.38 19.12
C MET A 662 29.35 -10.85 18.92
N CYS A 663 28.58 -10.59 19.97
CA CYS A 663 27.29 -9.88 19.90
C CYS A 663 27.38 -8.50 19.22
N TYR A 664 28.55 -7.91 19.20
CA TYR A 664 28.81 -6.56 18.68
C TYR A 664 29.62 -6.56 17.37
N ALA A 665 29.91 -7.75 16.84
CA ALA A 665 30.60 -7.86 15.56
C ALA A 665 29.76 -7.27 14.42
N PRO A 666 30.37 -6.58 13.43
CA PRO A 666 29.64 -5.91 12.34
C PRO A 666 29.07 -6.88 11.29
N SER A 667 28.90 -8.12 11.61
CA SER A 667 28.40 -9.18 10.70
C SER A 667 26.90 -9.12 10.40
N GLY A 668 26.16 -8.20 10.99
CA GLY A 668 24.70 -8.09 10.82
C GLY A 668 23.86 -9.19 11.51
N TYR A 669 24.49 -10.23 12.03
CA TYR A 669 23.81 -11.38 12.67
C TYR A 669 24.09 -11.48 14.17
N SER A 670 24.35 -10.36 14.83
CA SER A 670 24.78 -10.33 16.22
C SER A 670 23.76 -9.68 17.15
N ASP A 671 22.47 -9.88 16.94
CA ASP A 671 21.38 -9.32 17.76
C ASP A 671 21.17 -10.06 19.07
N CYS A 672 22.24 -10.22 19.87
CA CYS A 672 22.18 -10.88 21.17
C CYS A 672 21.26 -10.17 22.17
N LEU A 673 20.94 -8.92 21.92
CA LEU A 673 20.07 -8.06 22.72
C LEU A 673 18.59 -8.13 22.30
N GLY A 674 18.29 -8.91 21.26
CA GLY A 674 16.93 -9.01 20.75
C GLY A 674 16.39 -7.64 20.27
N ALA A 675 15.20 -7.32 20.74
CA ALA A 675 14.48 -6.10 20.36
C ALA A 675 15.17 -4.78 20.74
N ALA A 676 16.11 -4.81 21.69
CA ALA A 676 16.69 -3.58 22.24
C ALA A 676 17.62 -2.83 21.28
N ARG A 677 18.19 -3.51 20.27
CA ARG A 677 19.22 -2.92 19.41
C ARG A 677 18.71 -1.94 18.33
N ASN A 678 17.44 -2.04 17.93
CA ASN A 678 16.87 -1.20 16.87
C ASN A 678 16.03 -0.03 17.40
N ASP A 679 16.05 0.19 18.72
CA ASP A 679 15.40 1.31 19.35
C ASP A 679 16.46 2.32 19.78
N PRO A 680 16.52 3.52 19.16
CA PRO A 680 17.48 4.56 19.54
C PRO A 680 17.43 4.95 21.02
N GLU A 681 16.27 4.78 21.67
CA GLU A 681 16.11 5.01 23.11
C GLU A 681 16.72 3.89 23.97
N ASN A 682 17.03 2.73 23.39
CA ASN A 682 17.60 1.55 24.04
C ASN A 682 19.08 1.29 23.75
N ASP A 683 19.80 2.22 23.15
CA ASP A 683 21.28 2.18 23.05
C ASP A 683 21.95 2.04 24.43
N ALA A 684 21.22 2.45 25.50
CA ALA A 684 21.63 2.27 26.88
C ALA A 684 21.64 0.79 27.36
N ALA A 685 20.95 -0.12 26.66
CA ALA A 685 20.95 -1.56 26.97
C ALA A 685 22.19 -2.28 26.43
N ALA A 686 22.83 -1.72 25.42
CA ALA A 686 24.04 -2.29 24.81
C ALA A 686 25.23 -2.19 25.79
N ALA A 687 26.03 -3.27 25.88
CA ALA A 687 27.24 -3.21 26.69
C ALA A 687 28.20 -2.13 26.16
N PRO A 688 28.61 -1.17 26.99
CA PRO A 688 29.52 -0.11 26.57
C PRO A 688 30.85 -0.71 26.07
N GLN A 689 31.55 0.01 25.21
CA GLN A 689 32.82 -0.47 24.63
C GLN A 689 33.85 -0.87 25.71
N SER A 690 33.87 -0.17 26.84
CA SER A 690 34.73 -0.51 27.99
C SER A 690 34.44 -1.91 28.54
N ARG A 691 33.18 -2.32 28.63
CA ARG A 691 32.77 -3.67 29.06
C ARG A 691 33.15 -4.73 28.05
N ARG A 692 32.94 -4.45 26.76
CA ARG A 692 33.35 -5.35 25.66
C ARG A 692 34.86 -5.54 25.64
N LYS A 693 35.63 -4.47 25.84
CA LYS A 693 37.08 -4.51 26.01
C LYS A 693 37.49 -5.34 27.22
N ALA A 694 36.78 -5.22 28.33
CA ALA A 694 37.05 -6.01 29.53
C ALA A 694 36.83 -7.51 29.27
N TRP A 695 35.75 -7.90 28.60
CA TRP A 695 35.50 -9.28 28.21
C TRP A 695 36.58 -9.82 27.28
N PHE A 696 36.97 -9.04 26.26
CA PHE A 696 38.06 -9.38 25.36
C PHE A 696 39.39 -9.59 26.13
N THR A 697 39.73 -8.67 27.02
CA THR A 697 40.96 -8.71 27.80
C THR A 697 40.94 -9.92 28.75
N GLU A 698 39.85 -10.18 29.43
CA GLU A 698 39.70 -11.35 30.30
C GLU A 698 39.86 -12.65 29.50
N LEU A 699 39.25 -12.76 28.32
CA LEU A 699 39.41 -13.94 27.44
C LEU A 699 40.88 -14.17 27.06
N LYS A 700 41.56 -13.11 26.59
CA LYS A 700 42.97 -13.19 26.15
C LYS A 700 43.95 -13.48 27.27
N GLN A 701 43.72 -12.94 28.46
CA GLN A 701 44.63 -13.09 29.62
C GLN A 701 44.41 -14.37 30.39
N ARG A 702 43.16 -14.77 30.60
CA ARG A 702 42.84 -15.91 31.48
C ARG A 702 42.74 -17.24 30.68
N TYR A 703 42.41 -17.17 29.41
CA TYR A 703 42.14 -18.33 28.58
C TYR A 703 42.89 -18.29 27.25
N PRO A 704 44.22 -17.95 27.24
CA PRO A 704 44.98 -17.68 26.00
C PRO A 704 45.05 -18.90 25.09
N ASP A 705 45.03 -20.10 25.63
CA ASP A 705 45.17 -21.36 24.89
C ASP A 705 43.83 -21.83 24.29
N SER A 706 42.68 -21.25 24.71
CA SER A 706 41.41 -21.60 24.13
C SER A 706 41.32 -21.20 22.66
N GLN A 707 40.61 -22.01 21.86
CA GLN A 707 40.32 -21.65 20.48
C GLN A 707 39.57 -20.31 20.40
N TRP A 708 38.70 -20.01 21.35
CA TRP A 708 37.92 -18.76 21.40
C TRP A 708 38.81 -17.54 21.56
N ALA A 709 39.88 -17.64 22.35
CA ALA A 709 40.86 -16.56 22.47
C ALA A 709 41.68 -16.43 21.18
N LYS A 710 42.02 -17.49 20.51
CA LYS A 710 42.79 -17.47 19.25
C LYS A 710 41.96 -16.86 18.12
N ASP A 711 40.66 -17.19 18.02
CA ASP A 711 39.76 -16.76 16.95
C ASP A 711 39.29 -15.32 17.11
N LEU A 712 39.16 -14.81 18.34
CA LEU A 712 38.71 -13.45 18.59
C LEU A 712 39.83 -12.42 18.32
N ARG A 713 39.69 -11.60 17.28
CA ARG A 713 40.71 -10.61 16.87
C ARG A 713 40.42 -9.20 17.39
N TYR A 714 39.15 -8.83 17.51
CA TYR A 714 38.72 -7.47 17.84
C TYR A 714 37.66 -7.48 18.94
N TYR A 715 37.47 -6.31 19.57
CA TYR A 715 36.30 -5.98 20.36
C TYR A 715 35.64 -4.75 19.74
N TRP A 716 34.48 -4.88 19.25
CA TRP A 716 33.76 -3.81 18.52
C TRP A 716 33.10 -2.79 19.43
#